data_074ed209ab10ae7e00cd993d1595d4d4
#
_entry.id   074ed209ab10ae7e00cd993d1595d4d4
#
_cell.length_a   1.000
_cell.length_b   1.000
_cell.length_c   1.000
_cell.angle_alpha   90.00
_cell.angle_beta   90.00
_cell.angle_gamma   90.00
#
_symmetry.space_group_name_H-M   'P 1'
#
loop_
_entity.id
_entity.type
_entity.pdbx_description
1 polymer ?
#
loop_
_entity_poly.entity_id
_entity_poly.type
_entity_poly.pdbx_seq_one_letter_code
_entity_poly.pdbx_strand_id
1 'polypeptide(L)'
;MRWRTGDWKSRYYFRMVPHRYRARPSALIAFVVFVSAVWAQVPVQDRKEANAALRPAVMGPTGGVSTGHPLTTAVAFSVLLKGGNAFDAGVAALLAGGVLEQDLYSLGGEALVLVYPKKEAKVTSIVGQGWAPHAVDVDWYVSRHKTLAGHGLDPAVVPGAIHAALTVLEKWGTMSFEEVARPAIDYAEKGFPIRPSTVNTIRREKSFIEQWPANQAYWYKADGSAYFAGETIKMPTLARTLRRMVEAERAAKKGGRAAGIEAARDRFYKGDIAHEMVTFLQAHDAPFDASDFAEYFARIEEPAHTTYRGYTIYKHGFSSQGPTLLEALNILENFDLHGMGYGSADYLHTVTEAMKLAYADRDSYYADQAFVKSPAEGLLSKEYAKERAALIDPKHASKAFIAGDPMKYDSQVKTWPYWRADVRETAQRSAASEGDLLASLGRDSGGVSKDTTHMAIVDKDGNLFDATPSGGWITGGVILGDTGIGMSVRGEQFWLDKTRANQIRPHARPRYTLTPGMVFQGGVPVMAIGSPGGDNQEQTVLQALLSVIDFWSDWYPNLHAAFERPRVQTGHFYGSFWPHAAGFNQLGVEADVPDAVYNELKARGHDVRRLRRFGMSGCATAVMIDPATGNRFAAADPRRDCYAMAY
;
A
#
# COMPACT_ATOMS: atom_id res chain seq x y z
N MET A 1 -46.55 -9.29 25.88
CA MET A 1 -46.56 -10.72 25.56
C MET A 1 -45.30 -11.36 26.16
N ARG A 2 -45.52 -12.26 27.11
CA ARG A 2 -44.42 -12.97 27.84
C ARG A 2 -44.08 -14.21 27.03
N TRP A 3 -42.78 -14.45 26.77
CA TRP A 3 -42.27 -15.74 26.29
C TRP A 3 -41.58 -16.47 27.44
N ARG A 4 -41.99 -17.71 27.62
CA ARG A 4 -41.51 -18.64 28.65
C ARG A 4 -40.23 -19.33 28.18
N THR A 5 -39.30 -19.48 29.09
CA THR A 5 -38.13 -20.35 29.02
C THR A 5 -38.52 -21.81 29.00
N GLY A 6 -38.00 -22.59 28.07
CA GLY A 6 -38.13 -24.04 28.01
C GLY A 6 -36.78 -24.72 28.12
N ASP A 7 -36.61 -25.48 29.19
CA ASP A 7 -35.47 -26.36 29.45
C ASP A 7 -35.42 -27.53 28.46
N TRP A 8 -34.27 -27.77 27.89
CA TRP A 8 -33.96 -29.01 27.16
C TRP A 8 -32.75 -29.69 27.79
N LYS A 9 -32.99 -30.60 28.76
CA LYS A 9 -32.04 -31.63 29.17
C LYS A 9 -32.51 -32.94 28.58
N SER A 10 -31.81 -33.48 27.58
CA SER A 10 -31.92 -34.88 27.16
C SER A 10 -30.68 -35.63 27.57
N ARG A 11 -30.85 -36.54 28.50
CA ARG A 11 -29.87 -37.52 28.95
C ARG A 11 -29.84 -38.69 27.95
N TYR A 12 -28.71 -38.99 27.38
CA TYR A 12 -28.45 -40.30 26.78
C TYR A 12 -27.57 -41.12 27.73
N TYR A 13 -28.16 -42.14 28.34
CA TYR A 13 -27.46 -43.20 29.06
C TYR A 13 -27.07 -44.27 28.04
N PHE A 14 -25.78 -44.47 27.82
CA PHE A 14 -25.28 -45.70 27.19
C PHE A 14 -24.96 -46.71 28.29
N ARG A 15 -25.68 -47.83 28.27
CA ARG A 15 -25.46 -48.99 29.14
C ARG A 15 -24.29 -49.80 28.57
N MET A 16 -23.13 -49.80 29.25
CA MET A 16 -22.03 -50.70 28.96
C MET A 16 -22.31 -52.08 29.54
N VAL A 17 -22.26 -53.12 28.69
CA VAL A 17 -22.25 -54.54 29.07
C VAL A 17 -20.78 -54.96 29.22
N PRO A 18 -20.36 -55.55 30.35
CA PRO A 18 -18.96 -55.93 30.50
C PRO A 18 -18.70 -57.31 29.88
N HIS A 19 -18.05 -57.32 28.71
CA HIS A 19 -17.43 -58.57 28.24
C HIS A 19 -16.01 -58.68 28.82
N ARG A 20 -15.82 -59.68 29.69
CA ARG A 20 -14.52 -60.10 30.22
C ARG A 20 -13.70 -60.78 29.12
N TYR A 21 -12.73 -60.07 28.56
CA TYR A 21 -11.61 -60.68 27.83
C TYR A 21 -10.35 -60.64 28.70
N ARG A 22 -9.82 -61.80 29.06
CA ARG A 22 -8.48 -61.95 29.65
C ARG A 22 -7.44 -61.77 28.53
N ALA A 23 -6.88 -60.58 28.39
CA ALA A 23 -5.72 -60.34 27.53
C ALA A 23 -4.42 -60.63 28.28
N ARG A 24 -3.51 -61.37 27.63
CA ARG A 24 -2.17 -61.65 28.15
C ARG A 24 -1.31 -60.39 28.12
N PRO A 25 -0.45 -60.15 29.13
CA PRO A 25 0.27 -58.87 29.28
C PRO A 25 1.29 -58.54 28.17
N SER A 26 1.69 -59.52 27.35
CA SER A 26 2.69 -59.31 26.28
C SER A 26 2.18 -58.56 25.05
N ALA A 27 0.86 -58.50 24.81
CA ALA A 27 0.27 -57.78 23.66
C ALA A 27 0.11 -56.29 23.91
N LEU A 28 -0.02 -55.86 25.20
CA LEU A 28 -0.20 -54.47 25.56
C LEU A 28 1.08 -53.63 25.42
N ILE A 29 2.26 -54.26 25.67
CA ILE A 29 3.56 -53.57 25.55
C ILE A 29 3.92 -53.33 24.08
N ALA A 30 3.61 -54.26 23.18
CA ALA A 30 3.85 -54.11 21.75
C ALA A 30 2.93 -53.04 21.11
N PHE A 31 1.69 -52.91 21.60
CA PHE A 31 0.74 -51.90 21.09
C PHE A 31 1.07 -50.46 21.56
N VAL A 32 1.55 -50.31 22.81
CA VAL A 32 1.98 -49.01 23.33
C VAL A 32 3.28 -48.53 22.68
N VAL A 33 4.21 -49.43 22.37
CA VAL A 33 5.46 -49.12 21.66
C VAL A 33 5.17 -48.78 20.19
N PHE A 34 4.20 -49.44 19.55
CA PHE A 34 3.84 -49.14 18.15
C PHE A 34 3.08 -47.83 18.01
N VAL A 35 2.20 -47.46 18.97
CA VAL A 35 1.50 -46.17 18.97
C VAL A 35 2.48 -45.02 19.27
N SER A 36 3.45 -45.22 20.17
CA SER A 36 4.48 -44.19 20.42
C SER A 36 5.46 -44.03 19.26
N ALA A 37 5.74 -45.09 18.48
CA ALA A 37 6.60 -45.00 17.30
C ALA A 37 5.92 -44.31 16.11
N VAL A 38 4.58 -44.40 15.97
CA VAL A 38 3.83 -43.70 14.90
C VAL A 38 3.75 -42.18 15.19
N TRP A 39 3.71 -41.77 16.46
CA TRP A 39 3.72 -40.35 16.82
C TRP A 39 5.10 -39.67 16.70
N ALA A 40 6.17 -40.48 16.61
CA ALA A 40 7.55 -39.97 16.47
C ALA A 40 7.97 -39.65 15.02
N GLN A 41 7.13 -39.96 14.04
CA GLN A 41 7.44 -39.79 12.61
C GLN A 41 6.66 -38.69 11.89
N VAL A 42 5.92 -37.83 12.60
CA VAL A 42 5.37 -36.59 12.00
C VAL A 42 6.54 -35.65 11.82
N PRO A 43 6.89 -35.25 10.59
CA PRO A 43 8.00 -34.32 10.34
C PRO A 43 7.86 -33.07 11.19
N VAL A 44 8.98 -32.62 11.75
CA VAL A 44 9.03 -31.40 12.60
C VAL A 44 8.49 -30.18 11.85
N GLN A 45 8.54 -30.20 10.53
CA GLN A 45 8.03 -29.20 9.60
C GLN A 45 6.51 -29.00 9.71
N ASP A 46 5.72 -30.08 9.81
CA ASP A 46 4.24 -30.01 9.93
C ASP A 46 3.79 -29.43 11.29
N ARG A 47 4.63 -29.49 12.32
CA ARG A 47 4.32 -28.87 13.62
C ARG A 47 4.58 -27.37 13.68
N LYS A 48 5.52 -26.85 12.90
CA LYS A 48 5.79 -25.41 12.81
C LYS A 48 4.66 -24.70 12.07
N GLU A 49 4.13 -25.30 11.04
CA GLU A 49 3.08 -24.73 10.21
C GLU A 49 1.73 -24.61 10.94
N ALA A 50 1.32 -25.64 11.68
CA ALA A 50 0.06 -25.67 12.41
C ALA A 50 -0.08 -24.57 13.49
N ASN A 51 1.04 -23.97 13.94
CA ASN A 51 1.08 -22.99 15.03
C ASN A 51 1.63 -21.61 14.61
N ALA A 52 2.03 -21.40 13.34
CA ALA A 52 2.81 -20.23 12.95
C ALA A 52 1.98 -19.06 12.38
N ALA A 53 0.79 -19.32 11.86
CA ALA A 53 -0.04 -18.28 11.21
C ALA A 53 -1.47 -18.27 11.75
N LEU A 54 -2.06 -17.06 11.82
CA LEU A 54 -3.48 -16.88 12.17
C LEU A 54 -4.42 -17.31 11.04
N ARG A 55 -3.91 -17.31 9.80
CA ARG A 55 -4.65 -17.68 8.60
C ARG A 55 -4.03 -18.90 7.93
N PRO A 56 -4.85 -19.81 7.39
CA PRO A 56 -4.33 -20.92 6.60
C PRO A 56 -3.65 -20.40 5.33
N ALA A 57 -2.79 -21.25 4.74
CA ALA A 57 -2.24 -20.97 3.42
C ALA A 57 -3.37 -20.85 2.39
N VAL A 58 -3.38 -19.76 1.62
CA VAL A 58 -4.31 -19.52 0.52
C VAL A 58 -3.57 -19.76 -0.80
N MET A 59 -3.94 -20.84 -1.50
CA MET A 59 -3.29 -21.26 -2.73
C MET A 59 -4.28 -21.92 -3.69
N GLY A 60 -3.99 -21.85 -4.98
CA GLY A 60 -4.76 -22.50 -6.03
C GLY A 60 -3.96 -22.63 -7.33
N PRO A 61 -4.38 -23.48 -8.28
CA PRO A 61 -3.63 -23.70 -9.52
C PRO A 61 -3.82 -22.61 -10.57
N THR A 62 -4.83 -21.76 -10.45
CA THR A 62 -5.31 -20.93 -11.57
C THR A 62 -5.04 -19.44 -11.36
N GLY A 63 -5.43 -18.86 -10.23
CA GLY A 63 -5.31 -17.42 -9.99
C GLY A 63 -5.28 -17.06 -8.53
N GLY A 64 -4.82 -15.84 -8.24
CA GLY A 64 -4.76 -15.29 -6.89
C GLY A 64 -5.04 -13.79 -6.86
N VAL A 65 -5.67 -13.34 -5.79
CA VAL A 65 -6.02 -11.95 -5.53
C VAL A 65 -5.72 -11.63 -4.06
N SER A 66 -5.12 -10.48 -3.80
CA SER A 66 -4.97 -9.95 -2.45
C SER A 66 -5.19 -8.44 -2.48
N THR A 67 -6.12 -7.91 -1.68
CA THR A 67 -6.42 -6.47 -1.65
C THR A 67 -6.66 -5.98 -0.21
N GLY A 68 -6.75 -4.64 -0.05
CA GLY A 68 -6.99 -3.99 1.23
C GLY A 68 -8.40 -4.16 1.81
N HIS A 69 -9.35 -4.74 1.05
CA HIS A 69 -10.74 -4.88 1.49
C HIS A 69 -11.39 -6.18 0.99
N PRO A 70 -12.15 -6.93 1.83
CA PRO A 70 -12.77 -8.19 1.42
C PRO A 70 -13.69 -8.08 0.19
N LEU A 71 -14.50 -7.03 0.10
CA LEU A 71 -15.39 -6.83 -1.06
C LEU A 71 -14.60 -6.47 -2.32
N THR A 72 -13.51 -5.69 -2.22
CA THR A 72 -12.61 -5.41 -3.35
C THR A 72 -11.95 -6.71 -3.84
N THR A 73 -11.49 -7.57 -2.91
CA THR A 73 -10.97 -8.91 -3.25
C THR A 73 -12.02 -9.75 -3.99
N ALA A 74 -13.27 -9.76 -3.50
CA ALA A 74 -14.36 -10.50 -4.13
C ALA A 74 -14.68 -9.99 -5.54
N VAL A 75 -14.62 -8.67 -5.79
CA VAL A 75 -14.79 -8.07 -7.12
C VAL A 75 -13.72 -8.57 -8.08
N ALA A 76 -12.43 -8.41 -7.74
CA ALA A 76 -11.33 -8.86 -8.59
C ALA A 76 -11.42 -10.37 -8.86
N PHE A 77 -11.69 -11.17 -7.83
CA PHE A 77 -11.84 -12.60 -7.94
C PHE A 77 -13.01 -13.00 -8.87
N SER A 78 -14.15 -12.29 -8.77
CA SER A 78 -15.30 -12.53 -9.64
C SER A 78 -15.02 -12.23 -11.12
N VAL A 79 -14.18 -11.23 -11.41
CA VAL A 79 -13.77 -10.90 -12.77
C VAL A 79 -12.88 -12.00 -13.35
N LEU A 80 -11.91 -12.52 -12.58
CA LEU A 80 -11.11 -13.68 -13.00
C LEU A 80 -11.97 -14.91 -13.29
N LEU A 81 -12.95 -15.23 -12.42
CA LEU A 81 -13.87 -16.34 -12.63
C LEU A 81 -14.76 -16.18 -13.88
N LYS A 82 -15.06 -14.96 -14.30
CA LYS A 82 -15.80 -14.65 -15.53
C LYS A 82 -14.95 -14.67 -16.79
N GLY A 83 -13.65 -14.96 -16.67
CA GLY A 83 -12.72 -15.06 -17.79
C GLY A 83 -11.96 -13.78 -18.12
N GLY A 84 -12.11 -12.71 -17.33
CA GLY A 84 -11.23 -11.53 -17.40
C GLY A 84 -9.80 -11.89 -17.01
N ASN A 85 -8.83 -11.12 -17.50
CA ASN A 85 -7.43 -11.29 -17.15
C ASN A 85 -7.05 -10.48 -15.87
N ALA A 86 -5.78 -10.53 -15.45
CA ALA A 86 -5.31 -9.82 -14.27
C ALA A 86 -5.52 -8.29 -14.37
N PHE A 87 -5.47 -7.73 -15.57
CA PHE A 87 -5.65 -6.29 -15.80
C PHE A 87 -7.11 -5.88 -15.71
N ASP A 88 -8.02 -6.67 -16.25
CA ASP A 88 -9.47 -6.46 -16.09
C ASP A 88 -9.86 -6.52 -14.61
N ALA A 89 -9.37 -7.55 -13.91
CA ALA A 89 -9.63 -7.74 -12.48
C ALA A 89 -9.02 -6.61 -11.63
N GLY A 90 -7.82 -6.16 -11.98
CA GLY A 90 -7.13 -5.04 -11.34
C GLY A 90 -7.88 -3.71 -11.51
N VAL A 91 -8.34 -3.42 -12.71
CA VAL A 91 -9.13 -2.20 -12.97
C VAL A 91 -10.48 -2.25 -12.26
N ALA A 92 -11.15 -3.40 -12.27
CA ALA A 92 -12.41 -3.56 -11.51
C ALA A 92 -12.19 -3.38 -10.00
N ALA A 93 -11.06 -3.89 -9.46
CA ALA A 93 -10.68 -3.67 -8.07
C ALA A 93 -10.37 -2.19 -7.77
N LEU A 94 -9.66 -1.47 -8.66
CA LEU A 94 -9.41 -0.04 -8.52
C LEU A 94 -10.72 0.76 -8.47
N LEU A 95 -11.65 0.48 -9.39
CA LEU A 95 -12.94 1.19 -9.42
C LEU A 95 -13.80 0.87 -8.19
N ALA A 96 -13.87 -0.41 -7.79
CA ALA A 96 -14.63 -0.82 -6.61
C ALA A 96 -14.00 -0.31 -5.31
N GLY A 97 -12.67 -0.36 -5.17
CA GLY A 97 -11.95 0.17 -4.01
C GLY A 97 -12.19 1.68 -3.83
N GLY A 98 -12.21 2.44 -4.92
CA GLY A 98 -12.56 3.88 -4.89
C GLY A 98 -13.98 4.19 -4.40
N VAL A 99 -14.86 3.20 -4.33
CA VAL A 99 -16.19 3.28 -3.70
C VAL A 99 -16.14 2.76 -2.26
N LEU A 100 -15.53 1.60 -2.03
CA LEU A 100 -15.58 0.83 -0.79
C LEU A 100 -14.63 1.33 0.30
N GLU A 101 -13.55 2.01 -0.07
CA GLU A 101 -12.39 2.28 0.79
C GLU A 101 -12.07 3.79 0.87
N GLN A 102 -13.07 4.66 0.87
CA GLN A 102 -12.87 6.12 0.76
C GLN A 102 -12.19 6.77 1.98
N ASP A 103 -12.02 6.06 3.08
CA ASP A 103 -11.10 6.44 4.15
C ASP A 103 -9.62 6.21 3.80
N LEU A 104 -9.34 5.39 2.78
CA LEU A 104 -7.99 5.03 2.32
C LEU A 104 -7.69 5.51 0.89
N TYR A 105 -8.71 5.54 0.02
CA TYR A 105 -8.59 5.81 -1.40
C TYR A 105 -9.94 6.22 -2.01
N SER A 106 -9.96 7.14 -2.96
CA SER A 106 -11.15 7.44 -3.77
C SER A 106 -10.80 7.59 -5.25
N LEU A 107 -11.83 7.64 -6.13
CA LEU A 107 -11.61 7.83 -7.58
C LEU A 107 -11.07 9.22 -7.94
N GLY A 108 -11.20 10.19 -7.05
CA GLY A 108 -10.55 11.51 -7.17
C GLY A 108 -9.09 11.53 -6.70
N GLY A 109 -8.56 10.39 -6.27
CA GLY A 109 -7.18 10.20 -5.86
C GLY A 109 -6.25 9.81 -6.99
N GLU A 110 -5.20 9.05 -6.64
CA GLU A 110 -4.17 8.54 -7.53
C GLU A 110 -4.04 7.03 -7.48
N ALA A 111 -3.54 6.42 -8.56
CA ALA A 111 -3.19 5.00 -8.62
C ALA A 111 -1.85 4.81 -9.32
N LEU A 112 -0.90 4.21 -8.60
CA LEU A 112 0.38 3.77 -9.12
C LEU A 112 0.27 2.29 -9.42
N VAL A 113 0.58 1.90 -10.65
CA VAL A 113 0.36 0.54 -11.12
C VAL A 113 1.63 -0.01 -11.77
N LEU A 114 2.01 -1.21 -11.42
CA LEU A 114 2.91 -2.05 -12.19
C LEU A 114 2.10 -3.14 -12.88
N VAL A 115 2.40 -3.38 -14.14
CA VAL A 115 1.83 -4.49 -14.91
C VAL A 115 2.93 -5.36 -15.49
N TYR A 116 2.70 -6.66 -15.51
CA TYR A 116 3.51 -7.61 -16.26
C TYR A 116 2.62 -8.43 -17.17
N PRO A 117 2.45 -8.01 -18.43
CA PRO A 117 1.81 -8.83 -19.45
C PRO A 117 2.75 -9.98 -19.82
N LYS A 118 2.37 -11.21 -19.54
CA LYS A 118 3.21 -12.40 -19.80
C LYS A 118 3.69 -12.51 -21.25
N LYS A 119 2.85 -12.10 -22.20
CA LYS A 119 3.19 -12.10 -23.65
C LYS A 119 4.29 -11.10 -24.02
N GLU A 120 4.33 -9.96 -23.31
CA GLU A 120 5.33 -8.91 -23.53
C GLU A 120 6.63 -9.20 -22.77
N ALA A 121 6.55 -10.03 -21.73
CA ALA A 121 7.65 -10.40 -20.84
C ALA A 121 8.39 -9.16 -20.27
N LYS A 122 7.64 -8.08 -19.98
CA LYS A 122 8.19 -6.79 -19.54
C LYS A 122 7.33 -6.21 -18.42
N VAL A 123 7.98 -5.71 -17.36
CA VAL A 123 7.32 -4.90 -16.33
C VAL A 123 7.19 -3.47 -16.84
N THR A 124 6.00 -2.91 -16.73
CA THR A 124 5.70 -1.52 -17.12
C THR A 124 5.11 -0.77 -15.93
N SER A 125 5.58 0.45 -15.72
CA SER A 125 5.12 1.37 -14.67
C SER A 125 4.11 2.37 -15.24
N ILE A 126 2.93 2.45 -14.63
CA ILE A 126 1.88 3.44 -14.95
C ILE A 126 1.73 4.38 -13.76
N VAL A 127 2.09 5.65 -13.97
CA VAL A 127 2.12 6.70 -12.95
C VAL A 127 0.85 7.54 -13.03
N GLY A 128 -0.18 7.14 -12.31
CA GLY A 128 -1.41 7.90 -12.15
C GLY A 128 -1.39 8.81 -10.92
N GLN A 129 -0.25 9.46 -10.66
CA GLN A 129 -0.12 10.53 -9.67
C GLN A 129 -0.66 11.83 -10.25
N GLY A 130 -1.54 12.52 -9.52
CA GLY A 130 -2.03 13.83 -9.90
C GLY A 130 -0.93 14.90 -9.92
N TRP A 131 -1.08 15.90 -10.76
CA TRP A 131 -0.18 17.05 -10.81
C TRP A 131 -0.80 18.32 -10.21
N ALA A 132 0.04 19.25 -9.78
CA ALA A 132 -0.36 20.57 -9.35
C ALA A 132 -0.92 21.38 -10.53
N PRO A 133 -1.88 22.29 -10.34
CA PRO A 133 -2.36 23.16 -11.40
C PRO A 133 -1.21 24.02 -12.00
N HIS A 134 -1.35 24.41 -13.26
CA HIS A 134 -0.31 25.19 -13.95
C HIS A 134 -0.10 26.59 -13.37
N ALA A 135 -1.09 27.10 -12.66
CA ALA A 135 -1.06 28.46 -12.08
C ALA A 135 -0.23 28.59 -10.79
N VAL A 136 0.29 27.48 -10.22
CA VAL A 136 0.90 27.49 -8.89
C VAL A 136 2.39 27.11 -8.90
N ASP A 137 3.13 27.82 -8.06
CA ASP A 137 4.50 27.52 -7.65
C ASP A 137 4.73 27.93 -6.19
N VAL A 138 5.97 27.87 -5.71
CA VAL A 138 6.33 28.30 -4.34
C VAL A 138 5.96 29.76 -4.09
N ASP A 139 6.21 30.67 -5.05
CA ASP A 139 5.93 32.11 -4.89
C ASP A 139 4.41 32.39 -4.83
N TRP A 140 3.63 31.65 -5.61
CA TRP A 140 2.18 31.74 -5.56
C TRP A 140 1.61 31.44 -4.17
N TYR A 141 2.10 30.38 -3.50
CA TYR A 141 1.68 30.02 -2.13
C TYR A 141 2.17 31.05 -1.11
N VAL A 142 3.45 31.40 -1.15
CA VAL A 142 4.06 32.32 -0.18
C VAL A 142 3.44 33.71 -0.25
N SER A 143 3.25 34.28 -1.45
CA SER A 143 2.66 35.62 -1.64
C SER A 143 1.21 35.70 -1.19
N ARG A 144 0.49 34.59 -1.15
CA ARG A 144 -0.92 34.52 -0.71
C ARG A 144 -1.08 33.99 0.71
N HIS A 145 0.00 33.81 1.44
CA HIS A 145 0.01 33.22 2.79
C HIS A 145 -0.73 31.87 2.86
N LYS A 146 -0.71 31.09 1.77
CA LYS A 146 -1.30 29.77 1.68
C LYS A 146 -0.32 28.70 2.14
N THR A 147 -0.84 27.56 2.59
CA THR A 147 -0.06 26.40 3.02
C THR A 147 -0.45 25.16 2.23
N LEU A 148 0.38 24.15 2.29
CA LEU A 148 0.05 22.81 1.77
C LEU A 148 -0.56 21.91 2.85
N ALA A 149 -1.17 22.48 3.90
CA ALA A 149 -1.88 21.72 4.92
C ALA A 149 -2.94 20.82 4.27
N GLY A 150 -2.94 19.56 4.65
CA GLY A 150 -3.62 18.50 3.92
C GLY A 150 -5.15 18.48 4.02
N HIS A 151 -5.81 19.65 3.98
CA HIS A 151 -7.27 19.80 3.99
C HIS A 151 -7.70 20.88 2.99
N GLY A 152 -8.82 20.67 2.33
CA GLY A 152 -9.42 21.65 1.43
C GLY A 152 -8.83 21.63 0.03
N LEU A 153 -8.84 22.76 -0.65
CA LEU A 153 -8.51 22.88 -2.08
C LEU A 153 -7.09 23.38 -2.36
N ASP A 154 -6.42 24.01 -1.39
CA ASP A 154 -5.07 24.54 -1.59
C ASP A 154 -4.04 23.43 -1.93
N PRO A 155 -3.99 22.27 -1.23
CA PRO A 155 -3.08 21.19 -1.56
C PRO A 155 -3.63 20.23 -2.62
N ALA A 156 -4.71 20.61 -3.32
CA ALA A 156 -5.34 19.72 -4.28
C ALA A 156 -4.45 19.48 -5.52
N VAL A 157 -4.59 18.30 -6.12
CA VAL A 157 -3.97 17.90 -7.38
C VAL A 157 -5.02 17.25 -8.28
N VAL A 158 -4.81 17.28 -9.59
CA VAL A 158 -5.74 16.68 -10.56
C VAL A 158 -5.92 15.18 -10.27
N PRO A 159 -7.16 14.64 -10.25
CA PRO A 159 -7.41 13.22 -10.09
C PRO A 159 -6.65 12.35 -11.09
N GLY A 160 -5.89 11.36 -10.63
CA GLY A 160 -5.07 10.53 -11.51
C GLY A 160 -5.51 9.07 -11.65
N ALA A 161 -6.28 8.57 -10.68
CA ALA A 161 -6.64 7.15 -10.57
C ALA A 161 -7.45 6.65 -11.77
N ILE A 162 -8.46 7.41 -12.22
CA ILE A 162 -9.30 7.08 -13.38
C ILE A 162 -8.46 6.95 -14.65
N HIS A 163 -7.54 7.89 -14.87
CA HIS A 163 -6.69 7.85 -16.07
C HIS A 163 -5.77 6.62 -16.06
N ALA A 164 -5.14 6.31 -14.93
CA ALA A 164 -4.29 5.12 -14.79
C ALA A 164 -5.09 3.83 -15.03
N ALA A 165 -6.27 3.70 -14.41
CA ALA A 165 -7.15 2.55 -14.58
C ALA A 165 -7.55 2.34 -16.04
N LEU A 166 -8.00 3.39 -16.72
CA LEU A 166 -8.41 3.30 -18.13
C LEU A 166 -7.23 3.08 -19.08
N THR A 167 -6.03 3.60 -18.76
CA THR A 167 -4.82 3.29 -19.52
C THR A 167 -4.46 1.80 -19.45
N VAL A 168 -4.54 1.19 -18.26
CA VAL A 168 -4.31 -0.26 -18.09
C VAL A 168 -5.37 -1.07 -18.83
N LEU A 169 -6.64 -0.72 -18.68
CA LEU A 169 -7.74 -1.42 -19.35
C LEU A 169 -7.59 -1.37 -20.87
N GLU A 170 -7.32 -0.20 -21.43
CA GLU A 170 -7.17 0.02 -22.85
C GLU A 170 -6.04 -0.83 -23.46
N LYS A 171 -4.86 -0.84 -22.80
CA LYS A 171 -3.66 -1.48 -23.35
C LYS A 171 -3.62 -2.99 -23.15
N TRP A 172 -4.04 -3.49 -21.98
CA TRP A 172 -3.83 -4.89 -21.58
C TRP A 172 -5.10 -5.63 -21.16
N GLY A 173 -6.19 -4.91 -20.89
CA GLY A 173 -7.48 -5.50 -20.59
C GLY A 173 -8.16 -6.11 -21.82
N THR A 174 -9.13 -6.97 -21.59
CA THR A 174 -9.96 -7.64 -22.61
C THR A 174 -11.44 -7.24 -22.51
N MET A 175 -11.86 -6.76 -21.34
CA MET A 175 -13.25 -6.35 -21.06
C MET A 175 -13.48 -4.88 -21.44
N SER A 176 -14.77 -4.48 -21.55
CA SER A 176 -15.19 -3.09 -21.70
C SER A 176 -15.10 -2.35 -20.37
N PHE A 177 -15.13 -1.02 -20.41
CA PHE A 177 -15.22 -0.20 -19.20
C PHE A 177 -16.51 -0.49 -18.43
N GLU A 178 -17.64 -0.64 -19.12
CA GLU A 178 -18.92 -1.00 -18.48
C GLU A 178 -18.82 -2.29 -17.66
N GLU A 179 -18.19 -3.34 -18.21
CA GLU A 179 -18.07 -4.63 -17.53
C GLU A 179 -17.25 -4.52 -16.24
N VAL A 180 -16.11 -3.84 -16.27
CA VAL A 180 -15.22 -3.68 -15.10
C VAL A 180 -15.75 -2.64 -14.10
N ALA A 181 -16.52 -1.64 -14.54
CA ALA A 181 -17.12 -0.62 -13.69
C ALA A 181 -18.42 -1.07 -13.01
N ARG A 182 -19.10 -2.08 -13.54
CA ARG A 182 -20.38 -2.55 -13.04
C ARG A 182 -20.39 -2.84 -11.53
N PRO A 183 -19.42 -3.56 -10.95
CA PRO A 183 -19.41 -3.80 -9.50
C PRO A 183 -19.31 -2.50 -8.69
N ALA A 184 -18.49 -1.54 -9.10
CA ALA A 184 -18.36 -0.24 -8.44
C ALA A 184 -19.68 0.55 -8.49
N ILE A 185 -20.33 0.59 -9.66
CA ILE A 185 -21.63 1.24 -9.85
C ILE A 185 -22.68 0.57 -8.95
N ASP A 186 -22.73 -0.76 -8.94
CA ASP A 186 -23.71 -1.51 -8.15
C ASP A 186 -23.54 -1.26 -6.64
N TYR A 187 -22.30 -1.22 -6.11
CA TYR A 187 -22.06 -0.86 -4.71
C TYR A 187 -22.43 0.60 -4.41
N ALA A 188 -22.11 1.53 -5.29
CA ALA A 188 -22.42 2.93 -5.09
C ALA A 188 -23.96 3.19 -5.10
N GLU A 189 -24.73 2.49 -5.93
CA GLU A 189 -26.21 2.64 -6.04
C GLU A 189 -26.96 1.85 -4.99
N LYS A 190 -26.67 0.55 -4.88
CA LYS A 190 -27.41 -0.37 -3.99
C LYS A 190 -26.95 -0.21 -2.55
N GLY A 191 -25.72 0.23 -2.35
CA GLY A 191 -25.05 0.42 -1.07
C GLY A 191 -24.25 -0.80 -0.62
N PHE A 192 -23.46 -0.57 0.40
CA PHE A 192 -22.61 -1.56 1.06
C PHE A 192 -22.48 -1.25 2.56
N PRO A 193 -22.14 -2.26 3.40
CA PRO A 193 -21.95 -2.02 4.83
C PRO A 193 -20.70 -1.17 5.09
N ILE A 194 -20.90 -0.01 5.76
CA ILE A 194 -19.78 0.88 6.13
C ILE A 194 -18.92 0.26 7.23
N ARG A 195 -17.59 0.33 7.07
CA ARG A 195 -16.64 -0.24 8.01
C ARG A 195 -16.49 0.59 9.30
N PRO A 196 -16.09 -0.05 10.43
CA PRO A 196 -15.77 0.68 11.66
C PRO A 196 -14.67 1.75 11.46
N SER A 197 -13.64 1.46 10.65
CA SER A 197 -12.56 2.41 10.35
C SER A 197 -13.08 3.66 9.63
N THR A 198 -13.93 3.49 8.63
CA THR A 198 -14.54 4.59 7.88
C THR A 198 -15.44 5.45 8.77
N VAL A 199 -16.29 4.82 9.61
CA VAL A 199 -17.12 5.55 10.60
C VAL A 199 -16.27 6.36 11.57
N ASN A 200 -15.17 5.79 12.08
CA ASN A 200 -14.26 6.49 12.98
C ASN A 200 -13.58 7.67 12.27
N THR A 201 -13.22 7.52 10.99
CA THR A 201 -12.66 8.60 10.19
C THR A 201 -13.69 9.73 10.00
N ILE A 202 -14.94 9.42 9.62
CA ILE A 202 -16.00 10.44 9.49
C ILE A 202 -16.20 11.20 10.82
N ARG A 203 -16.22 10.50 11.96
CA ARG A 203 -16.37 11.15 13.27
C ARG A 203 -15.20 12.06 13.61
N ARG A 204 -13.99 11.65 13.34
CA ARG A 204 -12.77 12.42 13.57
C ARG A 204 -12.74 13.67 12.69
N GLU A 205 -13.14 13.55 11.44
CA GLU A 205 -13.12 14.62 10.45
C GLU A 205 -14.39 15.50 10.46
N LYS A 206 -15.24 15.37 11.49
CA LYS A 206 -16.53 16.08 11.58
C LYS A 206 -16.40 17.57 11.29
N SER A 207 -15.47 18.25 11.93
CA SER A 207 -15.28 19.70 11.78
C SER A 207 -14.87 20.13 10.37
N PHE A 208 -14.14 19.27 9.65
CA PHE A 208 -13.79 19.49 8.24
C PHE A 208 -14.98 19.18 7.32
N ILE A 209 -15.65 18.05 7.52
CA ILE A 209 -16.81 17.65 6.70
C ILE A 209 -17.91 18.71 6.75
N GLU A 210 -18.18 19.28 7.93
CA GLU A 210 -19.23 20.29 8.14
C GLU A 210 -18.93 21.66 7.51
N GLN A 211 -17.71 21.93 7.06
CA GLN A 211 -17.37 23.12 6.31
C GLN A 211 -17.83 23.07 4.84
N TRP A 212 -18.08 21.86 4.34
CA TRP A 212 -18.38 21.62 2.93
C TRP A 212 -19.76 20.95 2.77
N PRO A 213 -20.78 21.67 2.23
CA PRO A 213 -22.12 21.10 2.06
C PRO A 213 -22.14 19.79 1.26
N ALA A 214 -21.31 19.68 0.20
CA ALA A 214 -21.20 18.44 -0.59
C ALA A 214 -20.65 17.26 0.24
N ASN A 215 -19.66 17.51 1.11
CA ASN A 215 -19.12 16.48 2.02
C ASN A 215 -20.17 16.05 3.04
N GLN A 216 -20.94 17.01 3.61
CA GLN A 216 -22.01 16.67 4.56
C GLN A 216 -23.06 15.78 3.90
N ALA A 217 -23.56 16.18 2.72
CA ALA A 217 -24.57 15.39 1.98
C ALA A 217 -24.07 14.00 1.60
N TYR A 218 -22.77 13.82 1.48
CA TYR A 218 -22.15 12.57 1.09
C TYR A 218 -21.87 11.63 2.27
N TRP A 219 -21.45 12.17 3.43
CA TRP A 219 -20.96 11.39 4.57
C TRP A 219 -21.95 11.26 5.74
N TYR A 220 -23.04 12.02 5.72
CA TYR A 220 -24.11 11.89 6.71
C TYR A 220 -25.39 11.37 6.07
N LYS A 221 -26.29 10.84 6.89
CA LYS A 221 -27.64 10.45 6.47
C LYS A 221 -28.45 11.71 6.11
N ALA A 222 -29.56 11.53 5.38
CA ALA A 222 -30.43 12.63 4.96
C ALA A 222 -31.00 13.46 6.13
N ASP A 223 -31.12 12.85 7.33
CA ASP A 223 -31.53 13.52 8.56
C ASP A 223 -30.38 14.22 9.31
N GLY A 224 -29.17 14.22 8.73
CA GLY A 224 -27.95 14.79 9.32
C GLY A 224 -27.28 13.90 10.38
N SER A 225 -27.79 12.71 10.66
CA SER A 225 -27.18 11.79 11.62
C SER A 225 -25.98 11.05 11.02
N ALA A 226 -25.02 10.67 11.88
CA ALA A 226 -23.87 9.86 11.50
C ALA A 226 -24.26 8.39 11.27
N TYR A 227 -23.50 7.71 10.43
CA TYR A 227 -23.61 6.27 10.25
C TYR A 227 -23.02 5.51 11.45
N PHE A 228 -23.56 4.31 11.71
CA PHE A 228 -22.97 3.30 12.57
C PHE A 228 -22.31 2.20 11.69
N ALA A 229 -21.27 1.57 12.24
CA ALA A 229 -20.61 0.47 11.55
C ALA A 229 -21.59 -0.66 11.22
N GLY A 230 -21.56 -1.14 9.96
CA GLY A 230 -22.46 -2.15 9.43
C GLY A 230 -23.73 -1.59 8.80
N GLU A 231 -24.07 -0.31 8.98
CA GLU A 231 -25.17 0.29 8.21
C GLU A 231 -24.82 0.42 6.73
N THR A 232 -25.86 0.40 5.89
CA THR A 232 -25.70 0.54 4.44
C THR A 232 -25.52 1.99 4.05
N ILE A 233 -24.34 2.34 3.50
CA ILE A 233 -24.08 3.63 2.86
C ILE A 233 -24.27 3.52 1.34
N LYS A 234 -24.82 4.56 0.71
CA LYS A 234 -24.99 4.70 -0.74
C LYS A 234 -24.29 5.96 -1.23
N MET A 235 -23.81 5.95 -2.46
CA MET A 235 -23.09 7.04 -3.10
C MET A 235 -23.69 7.36 -4.48
N PRO A 236 -24.94 7.86 -4.54
CA PRO A 236 -25.67 8.00 -5.80
C PRO A 236 -25.04 8.99 -6.78
N THR A 237 -24.38 10.03 -6.28
CA THR A 237 -23.68 11.01 -7.12
C THR A 237 -22.47 10.39 -7.82
N LEU A 238 -21.66 9.59 -7.10
CA LEU A 238 -20.54 8.85 -7.67
C LEU A 238 -21.01 7.80 -8.69
N ALA A 239 -22.08 7.08 -8.37
CA ALA A 239 -22.68 6.13 -9.31
C ALA A 239 -23.12 6.80 -10.62
N ARG A 240 -23.75 8.00 -10.52
CA ARG A 240 -24.12 8.79 -11.69
C ARG A 240 -22.92 9.18 -12.53
N THR A 241 -21.82 9.62 -11.91
CA THR A 241 -20.59 9.96 -12.62
C THR A 241 -20.03 8.75 -13.38
N LEU A 242 -19.94 7.58 -12.75
CA LEU A 242 -19.50 6.35 -13.43
C LEU A 242 -20.44 5.95 -14.57
N ARG A 243 -21.78 6.13 -14.43
CA ARG A 243 -22.75 5.87 -15.51
C ARG A 243 -22.55 6.82 -16.69
N ARG A 244 -22.30 8.11 -16.44
CA ARG A 244 -21.99 9.09 -17.51
C ARG A 244 -20.79 8.61 -18.34
N MET A 245 -19.76 8.04 -17.71
CA MET A 245 -18.59 7.48 -18.40
C MET A 245 -18.98 6.22 -19.23
N VAL A 246 -19.82 5.33 -18.68
CA VAL A 246 -20.35 4.16 -19.42
C VAL A 246 -21.19 4.60 -20.62
N GLU A 247 -22.00 5.65 -20.50
CA GLU A 247 -22.77 6.20 -21.62
C GLU A 247 -21.87 6.70 -22.75
N ALA A 248 -20.74 7.35 -22.42
CA ALA A 248 -19.76 7.79 -23.42
C ALA A 248 -19.11 6.59 -24.14
N GLU A 249 -18.71 5.55 -23.39
CA GLU A 249 -18.21 4.31 -23.98
C GLU A 249 -19.21 3.70 -24.96
N ARG A 250 -20.48 3.57 -24.54
CA ARG A 250 -21.55 3.01 -25.38
C ARG A 250 -21.79 3.82 -26.65
N ALA A 251 -21.74 5.16 -26.56
CA ALA A 251 -21.90 6.05 -27.71
C ALA A 251 -20.77 5.88 -28.72
N ALA A 252 -19.54 5.63 -28.26
CA ALA A 252 -18.36 5.42 -29.09
C ALA A 252 -18.17 3.96 -29.56
N LYS A 253 -19.05 3.03 -29.20
CA LYS A 253 -18.93 1.57 -29.46
C LYS A 253 -18.62 1.20 -30.92
N LYS A 254 -19.09 1.99 -31.89
CA LYS A 254 -18.82 1.76 -33.32
C LYS A 254 -17.34 1.85 -33.67
N GLY A 255 -16.53 2.61 -32.90
CA GLY A 255 -15.08 2.73 -33.05
C GLY A 255 -14.28 1.57 -32.44
N GLY A 256 -14.95 0.59 -31.81
CA GLY A 256 -14.33 -0.53 -31.13
C GLY A 256 -14.05 -0.27 -29.65
N ARG A 257 -13.48 -1.26 -28.96
CA ARG A 257 -13.25 -1.23 -27.50
C ARG A 257 -12.36 -0.07 -27.06
N ALA A 258 -11.23 0.14 -27.73
CA ALA A 258 -10.28 1.22 -27.38
C ALA A 258 -10.94 2.61 -27.49
N ALA A 259 -11.67 2.88 -28.58
CA ALA A 259 -12.40 4.13 -28.77
C ALA A 259 -13.48 4.35 -27.69
N GLY A 260 -14.15 3.27 -27.25
CA GLY A 260 -15.10 3.32 -26.14
C GLY A 260 -14.45 3.71 -24.82
N ILE A 261 -13.32 3.10 -24.48
CA ILE A 261 -12.54 3.40 -23.25
C ILE A 261 -11.99 4.84 -23.29
N GLU A 262 -11.50 5.28 -24.44
CA GLU A 262 -11.04 6.65 -24.66
C GLU A 262 -12.18 7.66 -24.45
N ALA A 263 -13.35 7.40 -25.02
CA ALA A 263 -14.52 8.26 -24.84
C ALA A 263 -14.97 8.36 -23.38
N ALA A 264 -14.90 7.25 -22.62
CA ALA A 264 -15.16 7.26 -21.18
C ALA A 264 -14.15 8.13 -20.42
N ARG A 265 -12.85 8.03 -20.77
CA ARG A 265 -11.78 8.85 -20.20
C ARG A 265 -11.97 10.34 -20.55
N ASP A 266 -12.24 10.64 -21.81
CA ASP A 266 -12.42 12.02 -22.27
C ASP A 266 -13.64 12.69 -21.63
N ARG A 267 -14.74 11.95 -21.39
CA ARG A 267 -15.88 12.49 -20.66
C ARG A 267 -15.51 12.93 -19.24
N PHE A 268 -14.59 12.20 -18.58
CA PHE A 268 -14.11 12.55 -17.23
C PHE A 268 -13.17 13.75 -17.24
N TYR A 269 -12.21 13.81 -18.18
CA TYR A 269 -11.14 14.82 -18.16
C TYR A 269 -11.38 16.04 -19.06
N LYS A 270 -12.22 15.92 -20.10
CA LYS A 270 -12.47 16.95 -21.12
C LYS A 270 -13.95 17.29 -21.29
N GLY A 271 -14.83 16.41 -20.81
CA GLY A 271 -16.28 16.54 -20.99
C GLY A 271 -16.98 17.26 -19.85
N ASP A 272 -18.27 16.98 -19.74
CA ASP A 272 -19.19 17.57 -18.78
C ASP A 272 -18.81 17.30 -17.31
N ILE A 273 -18.14 16.17 -17.00
CA ILE A 273 -17.66 15.86 -15.65
C ILE A 273 -16.52 16.81 -15.25
N ALA A 274 -15.52 17.00 -16.14
CA ALA A 274 -14.44 17.97 -15.89
C ALA A 274 -14.99 19.39 -15.74
N HIS A 275 -15.94 19.80 -16.61
CA HIS A 275 -16.54 21.13 -16.54
C HIS A 275 -17.23 21.38 -15.19
N GLU A 276 -17.98 20.40 -14.67
CA GLU A 276 -18.62 20.47 -13.35
C GLU A 276 -17.59 20.61 -12.22
N MET A 277 -16.51 19.82 -12.26
CA MET A 277 -15.42 19.91 -11.27
C MET A 277 -14.71 21.26 -11.32
N VAL A 278 -14.34 21.75 -12.49
CA VAL A 278 -13.64 23.04 -12.67
C VAL A 278 -14.52 24.21 -12.26
N THR A 279 -15.81 24.18 -12.60
CA THR A 279 -16.77 25.21 -12.19
C THR A 279 -16.85 25.30 -10.66
N PHE A 280 -16.90 24.16 -9.97
CA PHE A 280 -16.87 24.13 -8.51
C PHE A 280 -15.56 24.69 -7.95
N LEU A 281 -14.42 24.27 -8.48
CA LEU A 281 -13.09 24.71 -8.04
C LEU A 281 -12.93 26.23 -8.17
N GLN A 282 -13.31 26.80 -9.32
CA GLN A 282 -13.25 28.25 -9.58
C GLN A 282 -14.20 29.06 -8.70
N ALA A 283 -15.40 28.52 -8.40
CA ALA A 283 -16.33 29.15 -7.48
C ALA A 283 -15.82 29.20 -6.02
N HIS A 284 -14.75 28.46 -5.70
CA HIS A 284 -14.10 28.41 -4.39
C HIS A 284 -12.64 28.90 -4.43
N ASP A 285 -12.29 29.76 -5.39
CA ASP A 285 -10.96 30.39 -5.55
C ASP A 285 -9.79 29.37 -5.62
N ALA A 286 -10.05 28.15 -6.06
CA ALA A 286 -9.01 27.15 -6.29
C ALA A 286 -8.34 27.41 -7.66
N PRO A 287 -7.00 27.28 -7.76
CA PRO A 287 -6.22 27.73 -8.91
C PRO A 287 -6.23 26.72 -10.08
N PHE A 288 -7.39 26.17 -10.39
CA PHE A 288 -7.57 25.18 -11.47
C PHE A 288 -8.36 25.76 -12.62
N ASP A 289 -8.00 25.35 -13.83
CA ASP A 289 -8.81 25.58 -15.02
C ASP A 289 -9.03 24.28 -15.83
N ALA A 290 -9.76 24.40 -16.93
CA ALA A 290 -10.10 23.23 -17.75
C ALA A 290 -8.88 22.57 -18.40
N SER A 291 -7.79 23.31 -18.65
CA SER A 291 -6.57 22.76 -19.25
C SER A 291 -5.84 21.81 -18.30
N ASP A 292 -5.85 22.11 -16.99
CA ASP A 292 -5.25 21.24 -15.97
C ASP A 292 -5.79 19.80 -16.03
N PHE A 293 -7.09 19.67 -16.30
CA PHE A 293 -7.76 18.38 -16.45
C PHE A 293 -7.59 17.81 -17.87
N ALA A 294 -7.81 18.64 -18.91
CA ALA A 294 -7.81 18.17 -20.29
C ALA A 294 -6.44 17.67 -20.77
N GLU A 295 -5.37 18.25 -20.26
CA GLU A 295 -3.99 17.89 -20.60
C GLU A 295 -3.44 16.76 -19.71
N TYR A 296 -4.13 16.40 -18.63
CA TYR A 296 -3.67 15.37 -17.71
C TYR A 296 -3.57 14.00 -18.38
N PHE A 297 -2.48 13.29 -18.08
CA PHE A 297 -2.26 11.91 -18.50
C PHE A 297 -1.48 11.11 -17.44
N ALA A 298 -1.77 9.82 -17.32
CA ALA A 298 -0.93 8.91 -16.55
C ALA A 298 0.31 8.57 -17.38
N ARG A 299 1.50 8.83 -16.83
CA ARG A 299 2.77 8.52 -17.53
C ARG A 299 3.01 7.01 -17.54
N ILE A 300 3.56 6.54 -18.65
CA ILE A 300 4.10 5.18 -18.76
C ILE A 300 5.61 5.30 -18.70
N GLU A 301 6.24 4.62 -17.74
CA GLU A 301 7.67 4.74 -17.46
C GLU A 301 8.31 3.36 -17.30
N GLU A 302 9.63 3.29 -17.49
CA GLU A 302 10.40 2.12 -17.09
C GLU A 302 10.48 2.08 -15.55
N PRO A 303 10.21 0.93 -14.91
CA PRO A 303 10.36 0.79 -13.48
C PRO A 303 11.84 0.80 -13.08
N ALA A 304 12.14 1.34 -11.89
CA ALA A 304 13.42 1.12 -11.25
C ALA A 304 13.54 -0.33 -10.76
N HIS A 305 14.74 -0.89 -10.78
CA HIS A 305 14.97 -2.25 -10.30
C HIS A 305 16.38 -2.43 -9.76
N THR A 306 16.53 -3.45 -8.93
CA THR A 306 17.83 -3.97 -8.49
C THR A 306 17.78 -5.49 -8.36
N THR A 307 18.94 -6.10 -8.21
CA THR A 307 19.05 -7.50 -7.84
C THR A 307 19.32 -7.65 -6.34
N TYR A 308 18.79 -8.71 -5.73
CA TYR A 308 19.06 -9.08 -4.35
C TYR A 308 19.02 -10.62 -4.24
N ARG A 309 20.13 -11.24 -3.87
CA ARG A 309 20.27 -12.71 -3.70
C ARG A 309 19.67 -13.53 -4.85
N GLY A 310 19.91 -13.09 -6.09
CA GLY A 310 19.44 -13.77 -7.30
C GLY A 310 18.00 -13.46 -7.71
N TYR A 311 17.30 -12.61 -6.97
CA TYR A 311 16.01 -12.06 -7.36
C TYR A 311 16.17 -10.66 -7.98
N THR A 312 15.32 -10.31 -8.93
CA THR A 312 15.18 -8.94 -9.46
C THR A 312 13.92 -8.32 -8.89
N ILE A 313 14.05 -7.18 -8.23
CA ILE A 313 12.93 -6.47 -7.60
C ILE A 313 12.67 -5.18 -8.37
N TYR A 314 11.44 -5.01 -8.85
CA TYR A 314 10.96 -3.84 -9.59
C TYR A 314 10.09 -2.97 -8.69
N LYS A 315 10.30 -1.66 -8.77
CA LYS A 315 9.50 -0.62 -8.10
C LYS A 315 9.25 0.53 -9.06
N HIS A 316 8.34 1.46 -8.74
CA HIS A 316 8.30 2.74 -9.45
C HIS A 316 9.62 3.50 -9.30
N GLY A 317 9.89 4.39 -10.26
CA GLY A 317 11.12 5.19 -10.28
C GLY A 317 11.18 6.30 -9.22
N PHE A 318 12.17 7.17 -9.34
CA PHE A 318 12.57 8.18 -8.33
C PHE A 318 11.58 9.33 -8.13
N SER A 319 10.49 9.39 -8.89
CA SER A 319 9.32 10.21 -8.55
C SER A 319 8.53 9.65 -7.35
N SER A 320 8.77 8.37 -6.98
CA SER A 320 8.20 7.67 -5.83
C SER A 320 9.24 7.44 -4.74
N GLN A 321 8.80 6.91 -3.59
CA GLN A 321 9.75 6.38 -2.60
C GLN A 321 10.20 4.93 -2.90
N GLY A 322 9.74 4.29 -3.97
CA GLY A 322 10.05 2.89 -4.29
C GLY A 322 11.54 2.54 -4.29
N PRO A 323 12.42 3.36 -4.88
CA PRO A 323 13.85 3.08 -4.86
C PRO A 323 14.49 3.03 -3.47
N THR A 324 13.86 3.61 -2.42
CA THR A 324 14.33 3.48 -1.03
C THR A 324 14.43 2.01 -0.58
N LEU A 325 13.47 1.17 -0.99
CA LEU A 325 13.53 -0.27 -0.75
C LEU A 325 14.68 -0.92 -1.53
N LEU A 326 14.87 -0.51 -2.79
CA LEU A 326 15.94 -1.04 -3.64
C LEU A 326 17.33 -0.70 -3.10
N GLU A 327 17.52 0.54 -2.63
CA GLU A 327 18.74 0.97 -1.96
C GLU A 327 18.96 0.18 -0.66
N ALA A 328 17.94 0.03 0.18
CA ALA A 328 18.02 -0.74 1.40
C ALA A 328 18.39 -2.21 1.13
N LEU A 329 17.83 -2.85 0.11
CA LEU A 329 18.21 -4.20 -0.30
C LEU A 329 19.67 -4.27 -0.75
N ASN A 330 20.16 -3.30 -1.54
CA ASN A 330 21.55 -3.24 -1.96
C ASN A 330 22.50 -3.09 -0.77
N ILE A 331 22.14 -2.28 0.22
CA ILE A 331 22.92 -2.14 1.47
C ILE A 331 22.91 -3.46 2.25
N LEU A 332 21.75 -4.07 2.43
CA LEU A 332 21.56 -5.30 3.21
C LEU A 332 22.21 -6.52 2.56
N GLU A 333 22.43 -6.52 1.26
CA GLU A 333 23.13 -7.62 0.56
C GLU A 333 24.57 -7.82 1.04
N ASN A 334 25.17 -6.81 1.70
CA ASN A 334 26.50 -6.88 2.31
C ASN A 334 26.51 -7.59 3.68
N PHE A 335 25.37 -8.04 4.21
CA PHE A 335 25.25 -8.68 5.52
C PHE A 335 24.66 -10.09 5.42
N ASP A 336 25.08 -10.98 6.30
CA ASP A 336 24.47 -12.31 6.45
C ASP A 336 23.23 -12.25 7.36
N LEU A 337 22.11 -11.78 6.80
CA LEU A 337 20.85 -11.64 7.55
C LEU A 337 20.30 -13.01 8.01
N HIS A 338 20.51 -14.06 7.22
CA HIS A 338 20.09 -15.42 7.60
C HIS A 338 20.88 -15.91 8.82
N GLY A 339 22.19 -15.73 8.84
CA GLY A 339 23.05 -16.06 9.97
C GLY A 339 22.75 -15.24 11.24
N MET A 340 22.27 -14.00 11.11
CA MET A 340 21.79 -13.21 12.26
C MET A 340 20.50 -13.77 12.87
N GLY A 341 19.67 -14.49 12.08
CA GLY A 341 18.38 -15.02 12.49
C GLY A 341 17.26 -13.96 12.49
N TYR A 342 16.10 -14.33 11.94
CA TYR A 342 14.94 -13.43 11.85
C TYR A 342 14.51 -12.90 13.22
N GLY A 343 14.38 -11.59 13.35
CA GLY A 343 13.88 -10.94 14.56
C GLY A 343 14.88 -10.85 15.72
N SER A 344 16.14 -11.26 15.52
CA SER A 344 17.22 -11.00 16.49
C SER A 344 17.53 -9.51 16.59
N ALA A 345 18.22 -9.08 17.65
CA ALA A 345 18.65 -7.69 17.80
C ALA A 345 19.60 -7.26 16.68
N ASP A 346 20.49 -8.14 16.23
CA ASP A 346 21.42 -7.88 15.13
C ASP A 346 20.67 -7.68 13.82
N TYR A 347 19.71 -8.56 13.50
CA TYR A 347 18.87 -8.46 12.31
C TYR A 347 18.06 -7.16 12.30
N LEU A 348 17.30 -6.89 13.37
CA LEU A 348 16.42 -5.72 13.45
C LEU A 348 17.19 -4.40 13.42
N HIS A 349 18.35 -4.37 14.09
CA HIS A 349 19.24 -3.22 14.07
C HIS A 349 19.79 -2.97 12.65
N THR A 350 20.33 -3.99 11.99
CA THR A 350 20.93 -3.87 10.65
C THR A 350 19.88 -3.42 9.61
N VAL A 351 18.67 -4.01 9.63
CA VAL A 351 17.57 -3.59 8.77
C VAL A 351 17.17 -2.14 9.04
N THR A 352 17.09 -1.74 10.31
CA THR A 352 16.77 -0.36 10.69
C THR A 352 17.81 0.64 10.20
N GLU A 353 19.10 0.35 10.40
CA GLU A 353 20.18 1.25 9.97
C GLU A 353 20.26 1.37 8.45
N ALA A 354 20.06 0.28 7.69
CA ALA A 354 19.97 0.33 6.24
C ALA A 354 18.82 1.23 5.76
N MET A 355 17.65 1.14 6.39
CA MET A 355 16.51 2.01 6.08
C MET A 355 16.80 3.48 6.41
N LYS A 356 17.47 3.79 7.52
CA LYS A 356 17.86 5.18 7.86
C LYS A 356 18.72 5.80 6.77
N LEU A 357 19.70 5.06 6.25
CA LEU A 357 20.59 5.50 5.18
C LEU A 357 19.81 5.74 3.89
N ALA A 358 18.96 4.81 3.47
CA ALA A 358 18.14 4.93 2.27
C ALA A 358 17.14 6.09 2.35
N TYR A 359 16.57 6.37 3.53
CA TYR A 359 15.68 7.52 3.72
C TYR A 359 16.42 8.87 3.64
N ALA A 360 17.66 8.96 4.08
CA ALA A 360 18.46 10.18 3.93
C ALA A 360 18.71 10.50 2.45
N ASP A 361 18.95 9.48 1.65
CA ASP A 361 19.10 9.60 0.20
C ASP A 361 17.76 9.94 -0.48
N ARG A 362 16.66 9.29 -0.07
CA ARG A 362 15.30 9.61 -0.55
C ARG A 362 14.97 11.09 -0.39
N ASP A 363 15.14 11.63 0.80
CA ASP A 363 14.75 13.01 1.10
C ASP A 363 15.64 14.04 0.39
N SER A 364 16.82 13.62 -0.04
CA SER A 364 17.79 14.46 -0.73
C SER A 364 17.61 14.44 -2.26
N TYR A 365 17.32 13.26 -2.85
CA TYR A 365 17.49 13.06 -4.28
C TYR A 365 16.22 12.73 -5.05
N TYR A 366 15.09 12.44 -4.38
CA TYR A 366 13.88 12.00 -5.07
C TYR A 366 12.93 13.15 -5.36
N ALA A 367 12.47 13.24 -6.60
CA ALA A 367 11.51 14.25 -7.05
C ALA A 367 10.86 13.82 -8.38
N ASP A 368 9.94 14.63 -8.92
CA ASP A 368 9.37 14.39 -10.24
C ASP A 368 10.46 14.41 -11.32
N GLN A 369 10.67 13.24 -11.96
CA GLN A 369 11.71 13.05 -12.97
C GLN A 369 11.49 13.85 -14.27
N ALA A 370 10.31 14.46 -14.45
CA ALA A 370 10.06 15.42 -15.52
C ALA A 370 10.78 16.76 -15.29
N PHE A 371 11.09 17.10 -14.04
CA PHE A 371 11.71 18.39 -13.65
C PHE A 371 13.10 18.24 -13.07
N VAL A 372 13.37 17.11 -12.41
CA VAL A 372 14.62 16.88 -11.68
C VAL A 372 15.14 15.49 -11.99
N LYS A 373 16.33 15.41 -12.56
CA LYS A 373 16.98 14.14 -12.85
C LYS A 373 17.75 13.66 -11.61
N SER A 374 17.22 12.66 -10.93
CA SER A 374 17.90 12.00 -9.81
C SER A 374 19.14 11.23 -10.28
N PRO A 375 20.21 11.09 -9.47
CA PRO A 375 21.37 10.26 -9.78
C PRO A 375 21.03 8.76 -9.60
N ALA A 376 20.13 8.25 -10.44
CA ALA A 376 19.49 6.96 -10.30
C ALA A 376 20.47 5.78 -10.42
N GLU A 377 21.41 5.85 -11.37
CA GLU A 377 22.44 4.83 -11.56
C GLU A 377 23.35 4.73 -10.34
N GLY A 378 23.76 5.89 -9.81
CA GLY A 378 24.61 5.95 -8.62
C GLY A 378 23.92 5.43 -7.38
N LEU A 379 22.68 5.86 -7.11
CA LEU A 379 21.89 5.44 -5.95
C LEU A 379 21.64 3.92 -5.92
N LEU A 380 21.47 3.29 -7.09
CA LEU A 380 21.23 1.85 -7.17
C LEU A 380 22.49 1.02 -7.44
N SER A 381 23.70 1.64 -7.52
CA SER A 381 24.93 0.89 -7.72
C SER A 381 25.31 0.07 -6.49
N LYS A 382 25.92 -1.09 -6.71
CA LYS A 382 26.39 -1.97 -5.63
C LYS A 382 27.61 -1.38 -4.91
N GLU A 383 28.44 -0.62 -5.61
CA GLU A 383 29.59 0.08 -5.08
C GLU A 383 29.15 1.16 -4.09
N TYR A 384 28.15 1.97 -4.44
CA TYR A 384 27.56 2.94 -3.54
C TYR A 384 26.95 2.27 -2.31
N ALA A 385 26.20 1.21 -2.51
CA ALA A 385 25.58 0.45 -1.43
C ALA A 385 26.63 -0.13 -0.45
N LYS A 386 27.79 -0.56 -0.96
CA LYS A 386 28.92 -1.02 -0.12
C LYS A 386 29.52 0.12 0.71
N GLU A 387 29.66 1.33 0.12
CA GLU A 387 30.09 2.54 0.86
C GLU A 387 29.08 2.84 1.99
N ARG A 388 27.78 2.77 1.70
CA ARG A 388 26.71 3.01 2.70
C ARG A 388 26.69 1.93 3.78
N ALA A 389 26.83 0.66 3.42
CA ALA A 389 26.86 -0.46 4.37
C ALA A 389 28.00 -0.34 5.39
N ALA A 390 29.15 0.18 4.97
CA ALA A 390 30.31 0.39 5.86
C ALA A 390 30.05 1.43 6.97
N LEU A 391 28.99 2.24 6.89
CA LEU A 391 28.59 3.20 7.91
C LEU A 391 27.76 2.56 9.04
N ILE A 392 27.29 1.34 8.88
CA ILE A 392 26.48 0.65 9.88
C ILE A 392 27.40 0.09 10.98
N ASP A 393 27.35 0.70 12.17
CA ASP A 393 28.01 0.16 13.36
C ASP A 393 27.11 -0.95 13.96
N PRO A 394 27.58 -2.20 14.08
CA PRO A 394 26.73 -3.29 14.56
C PRO A 394 26.29 -3.16 16.02
N LYS A 395 26.90 -2.24 16.80
CA LYS A 395 26.64 -2.07 18.23
C LYS A 395 25.98 -0.75 18.61
N HIS A 396 26.00 0.25 17.72
CA HIS A 396 25.51 1.59 18.01
C HIS A 396 24.58 2.11 16.92
N ALA A 397 23.39 2.54 17.32
CA ALA A 397 22.45 3.20 16.44
C ALA A 397 22.95 4.57 15.99
N SER A 398 22.99 4.82 14.69
CA SER A 398 23.34 6.13 14.16
C SER A 398 22.27 7.17 14.53
N LYS A 399 22.72 8.34 15.01
CA LYS A 399 21.90 9.53 15.19
C LYS A 399 22.02 10.51 14.03
N ALA A 400 22.92 10.25 13.09
CA ALA A 400 23.13 11.08 11.93
C ALA A 400 22.11 10.80 10.83
N PHE A 401 21.58 11.86 10.19
CA PHE A 401 20.74 11.79 9.02
C PHE A 401 21.48 12.47 7.87
N ILE A 402 22.31 11.70 7.16
CA ILE A 402 23.26 12.19 6.16
C ILE A 402 23.10 11.41 4.87
N ALA A 403 22.83 12.13 3.78
CA ALA A 403 22.84 11.56 2.43
C ALA A 403 24.26 11.21 1.99
N GLY A 404 24.40 10.16 1.22
CA GLY A 404 25.66 9.83 0.57
C GLY A 404 25.95 10.71 -0.65
N ASP A 405 26.98 10.34 -1.42
CA ASP A 405 27.33 11.01 -2.67
C ASP A 405 27.22 10.04 -3.87
N PRO A 406 26.01 9.77 -4.37
CA PRO A 406 25.79 8.85 -5.47
C PRO A 406 26.37 9.35 -6.80
N MET A 407 26.63 10.67 -6.96
CA MET A 407 27.19 11.25 -8.19
C MET A 407 28.56 10.68 -8.56
N LYS A 408 29.31 10.13 -7.58
CA LYS A 408 30.55 9.39 -7.84
C LYS A 408 30.34 8.16 -8.73
N TYR A 409 29.18 7.55 -8.64
CA TYR A 409 28.80 6.29 -9.27
C TYR A 409 27.76 6.46 -10.39
N ASP A 410 27.32 7.69 -10.67
CA ASP A 410 26.34 8.00 -11.72
C ASP A 410 27.04 8.48 -12.98
N SER A 411 26.68 7.94 -14.15
CA SER A 411 27.27 8.34 -15.43
C SER A 411 26.72 9.67 -15.95
N GLN A 412 25.51 10.03 -15.58
CA GLN A 412 24.75 11.14 -16.14
C GLN A 412 24.65 12.35 -15.23
N VAL A 413 24.46 12.16 -13.92
CA VAL A 413 24.31 13.23 -12.92
C VAL A 413 25.62 13.38 -12.15
N LYS A 414 26.35 14.47 -12.40
CA LYS A 414 27.65 14.73 -11.77
C LYS A 414 27.60 15.79 -10.67
N THR A 415 26.51 16.57 -10.60
CA THR A 415 26.32 17.62 -9.60
C THR A 415 24.86 17.63 -9.12
N TRP A 416 24.65 18.09 -7.90
CA TRP A 416 23.33 18.20 -7.30
C TRP A 416 23.10 19.60 -6.75
N PRO A 417 22.22 20.40 -7.34
CA PRO A 417 22.04 21.80 -6.95
C PRO A 417 21.06 22.01 -5.79
N TYR A 418 20.38 20.94 -5.36
CA TYR A 418 19.36 21.03 -4.33
C TYR A 418 19.90 20.66 -2.95
N TRP A 419 19.08 20.90 -1.94
CA TRP A 419 19.36 20.51 -0.56
C TRP A 419 19.66 19.01 -0.45
N ARG A 420 20.62 18.68 0.43
CA ARG A 420 20.94 17.31 0.86
C ARG A 420 20.89 17.21 2.37
N ALA A 421 20.50 16.05 2.87
CA ALA A 421 20.57 15.76 4.30
C ALA A 421 22.02 15.79 4.80
N ASP A 422 22.31 16.64 5.79
CA ASP A 422 23.59 16.71 6.50
C ASP A 422 23.32 17.07 7.98
N VAL A 423 22.55 16.23 8.65
CA VAL A 423 22.26 16.38 10.08
C VAL A 423 23.16 15.41 10.84
N ARG A 424 24.27 15.90 11.41
CA ARG A 424 25.30 15.09 12.05
C ARG A 424 24.92 14.62 13.45
N GLU A 425 24.14 15.41 14.15
CA GLU A 425 23.61 15.09 15.46
C GLU A 425 22.14 15.49 15.51
N THR A 426 21.28 14.51 15.57
CA THR A 426 19.84 14.78 15.71
C THR A 426 19.57 15.16 17.16
N ALA A 427 19.26 16.44 17.40
CA ALA A 427 18.76 16.89 18.69
C ALA A 427 17.55 16.05 19.10
N GLN A 428 17.50 15.62 20.34
CA GLN A 428 16.33 14.99 20.90
C GLN A 428 15.13 15.93 20.75
N ARG A 429 14.16 15.55 19.92
CA ARG A 429 12.87 16.18 19.66
C ARG A 429 12.90 17.49 18.85
N SER A 430 12.58 17.42 17.58
CA SER A 430 11.87 18.52 16.95
C SER A 430 10.46 18.58 17.58
N ALA A 431 9.94 19.80 17.76
CA ALA A 431 8.68 20.07 18.44
C ALA A 431 7.40 19.69 17.65
N ALA A 432 7.46 18.67 16.82
CA ALA A 432 6.26 18.01 16.31
C ALA A 432 5.51 17.43 17.52
N SER A 433 4.21 17.64 17.59
CA SER A 433 3.43 17.15 18.70
C SER A 433 3.65 15.64 18.85
N GLU A 434 3.68 15.14 20.08
CA GLU A 434 3.84 13.70 20.36
C GLU A 434 2.78 12.87 19.62
N GLY A 435 1.63 13.47 19.30
CA GLY A 435 0.54 12.93 18.50
C GLY A 435 0.87 12.71 17.02
N ASP A 436 1.53 13.66 16.35
CA ASP A 436 1.87 13.54 14.91
C ASP A 436 2.92 12.47 14.67
N LEU A 437 3.78 12.27 15.64
CA LEU A 437 4.85 11.31 15.59
C LEU A 437 4.38 9.88 15.86
N LEU A 438 3.47 9.71 16.84
CA LEU A 438 2.80 8.43 17.11
C LEU A 438 1.86 8.04 15.96
N ALA A 439 1.28 8.99 15.23
CA ALA A 439 0.53 8.72 14.00
C ALA A 439 1.40 8.16 12.89
N SER A 440 2.67 8.59 12.79
CA SER A 440 3.64 8.01 11.83
C SER A 440 4.13 6.63 12.24
N LEU A 441 4.14 6.32 13.54
CA LEU A 441 4.63 5.06 14.09
C LEU A 441 3.54 4.01 14.40
N GLY A 442 2.26 4.37 14.42
CA GLY A 442 1.17 3.44 14.68
C GLY A 442 -0.17 4.11 15.00
N ARG A 443 -1.27 3.38 14.86
CA ARG A 443 -2.66 3.86 14.92
C ARG A 443 -3.17 4.37 16.28
N ASP A 444 -2.42 4.28 17.36
CA ASP A 444 -2.92 4.55 18.72
C ASP A 444 -2.82 6.02 19.15
N SER A 445 -2.25 6.89 18.33
CA SER A 445 -2.23 8.34 18.57
C SER A 445 -3.28 9.00 17.68
N GLY A 446 -4.17 9.79 18.23
CA GLY A 446 -5.26 10.50 17.51
C GLY A 446 -4.85 11.45 16.40
N GLY A 447 -3.67 11.25 15.80
CA GLY A 447 -3.17 11.97 14.63
C GLY A 447 -3.89 11.57 13.35
N VAL A 448 -4.04 12.50 12.43
CA VAL A 448 -4.69 12.35 11.14
C VAL A 448 -3.84 11.44 10.24
N SER A 449 -4.09 10.13 10.30
CA SER A 449 -3.44 9.18 9.39
C SER A 449 -4.18 9.20 8.05
N LYS A 450 -3.61 9.88 7.07
CA LYS A 450 -3.96 9.66 5.67
C LYS A 450 -3.35 8.35 5.23
N ASP A 451 -4.14 7.53 4.59
CA ASP A 451 -3.76 6.17 4.34
C ASP A 451 -3.94 5.77 2.87
N THR A 452 -3.74 4.54 2.58
CA THR A 452 -3.56 3.96 1.25
C THR A 452 -4.19 2.57 1.28
N THR A 453 -4.53 2.03 0.13
CA THR A 453 -4.82 0.60 -0.03
C THR A 453 -3.84 -0.04 -1.03
N HIS A 454 -3.88 -1.35 -1.18
CA HIS A 454 -3.03 -2.08 -2.10
C HIS A 454 -3.78 -3.25 -2.73
N MET A 455 -3.40 -3.60 -3.97
CA MET A 455 -4.06 -4.65 -4.76
C MET A 455 -3.02 -5.41 -5.59
N ALA A 456 -2.91 -6.72 -5.37
CA ALA A 456 -2.05 -7.63 -6.11
C ALA A 456 -2.90 -8.76 -6.73
N ILE A 457 -2.72 -9.03 -8.02
CA ILE A 457 -3.51 -10.01 -8.77
C ILE A 457 -2.61 -10.79 -9.73
N VAL A 458 -2.82 -12.10 -9.79
CA VAL A 458 -2.24 -12.99 -10.78
C VAL A 458 -3.34 -13.82 -11.42
N ASP A 459 -3.31 -13.94 -12.75
CA ASP A 459 -4.25 -14.79 -13.49
C ASP A 459 -3.65 -16.14 -13.89
N LYS A 460 -4.49 -16.95 -14.58
CA LYS A 460 -4.12 -18.29 -15.05
C LYS A 460 -2.95 -18.29 -16.06
N ASP A 461 -2.78 -17.21 -16.82
CA ASP A 461 -1.77 -17.09 -17.85
C ASP A 461 -0.44 -16.57 -17.28
N GLY A 462 -0.42 -16.15 -16.00
CA GLY A 462 0.74 -15.61 -15.30
C GLY A 462 0.96 -14.11 -15.57
N ASN A 463 -0.07 -13.38 -16.01
CA ASN A 463 -0.05 -11.92 -15.99
C ASN A 463 -0.11 -11.45 -14.53
N LEU A 464 0.64 -10.38 -14.21
CA LEU A 464 0.61 -9.75 -12.90
C LEU A 464 0.10 -8.31 -13.02
N PHE A 465 -0.77 -7.94 -12.08
CA PHE A 465 -1.19 -6.58 -11.83
C PHE A 465 -0.91 -6.25 -10.37
N ASP A 466 -0.26 -5.12 -10.12
CA ASP A 466 0.06 -4.65 -8.78
C ASP A 466 -0.20 -3.15 -8.68
N ALA A 467 -1.01 -2.70 -7.73
CA ALA A 467 -1.39 -1.31 -7.61
C ALA A 467 -1.44 -0.82 -6.16
N THR A 468 -0.99 0.41 -5.96
CA THR A 468 -1.09 1.12 -4.69
C THR A 468 -1.88 2.40 -4.90
N PRO A 469 -3.22 2.36 -4.85
CA PRO A 469 -4.06 3.54 -4.96
C PRO A 469 -4.22 4.26 -3.62
N SER A 470 -4.43 5.59 -3.67
CA SER A 470 -4.54 6.46 -2.49
C SER A 470 -5.21 7.78 -2.87
N GLY A 471 -5.37 8.69 -1.90
CA GLY A 471 -5.83 10.05 -2.15
C GLY A 471 -7.34 10.20 -2.30
N GLY A 472 -7.80 11.45 -2.34
CA GLY A 472 -9.23 11.77 -2.34
C GLY A 472 -9.94 11.33 -1.06
N TRP A 473 -9.21 11.26 0.03
CA TRP A 473 -9.66 10.73 1.32
C TRP A 473 -10.79 11.56 1.94
N ILE A 474 -11.59 10.92 2.80
CA ILE A 474 -12.48 11.62 3.75
C ILE A 474 -11.69 12.65 4.55
N THR A 475 -10.45 12.33 4.91
CA THR A 475 -9.50 13.23 5.58
C THR A 475 -8.97 14.27 4.61
N GLY A 476 -9.59 15.43 4.57
CA GLY A 476 -9.12 16.61 3.83
C GLY A 476 -9.60 16.75 2.39
N GLY A 477 -10.14 15.71 1.77
CA GLY A 477 -10.68 15.77 0.42
C GLY A 477 -12.03 16.47 0.34
N VAL A 478 -12.20 17.39 -0.60
CA VAL A 478 -13.47 18.08 -0.88
C VAL A 478 -14.19 17.37 -2.02
N ILE A 479 -15.45 17.04 -1.81
CA ILE A 479 -16.33 16.51 -2.87
C ILE A 479 -16.65 17.66 -3.83
N LEU A 480 -16.30 17.48 -5.11
CA LEU A 480 -16.45 18.53 -6.13
C LEU A 480 -17.89 18.55 -6.68
N GLY A 481 -18.67 19.51 -6.23
CA GLY A 481 -20.05 19.67 -6.67
C GLY A 481 -20.90 18.41 -6.44
N ASP A 482 -21.63 18.00 -7.47
CA ASP A 482 -22.53 16.86 -7.45
C ASP A 482 -21.92 15.60 -8.14
N THR A 483 -20.58 15.59 -8.31
CA THR A 483 -19.89 14.48 -8.99
C THR A 483 -19.66 13.27 -8.10
N GLY A 484 -19.65 13.45 -6.77
CA GLY A 484 -19.23 12.40 -5.82
C GLY A 484 -17.70 12.12 -5.86
N ILE A 485 -16.93 12.96 -6.56
CA ILE A 485 -15.47 12.86 -6.65
C ILE A 485 -14.86 13.69 -5.54
N GLY A 486 -14.20 13.03 -4.57
CA GLY A 486 -13.38 13.67 -3.55
C GLY A 486 -12.00 13.99 -4.12
N MET A 487 -11.62 15.27 -4.17
CA MET A 487 -10.36 15.68 -4.76
C MET A 487 -9.16 15.31 -3.88
N SER A 488 -8.11 14.79 -4.49
CA SER A 488 -6.87 14.47 -3.79
C SER A 488 -6.18 15.73 -3.28
N VAL A 489 -5.73 15.67 -2.02
CA VAL A 489 -4.92 16.73 -1.39
C VAL A 489 -3.42 16.35 -1.36
N ARG A 490 -2.97 15.57 -2.33
CA ARG A 490 -1.60 15.03 -2.41
C ARG A 490 -0.54 16.10 -2.61
N GLY A 491 -0.89 17.32 -2.99
CA GLY A 491 0.02 18.46 -3.04
C GLY A 491 0.72 18.75 -1.71
N GLU A 492 0.17 18.29 -0.58
CA GLU A 492 0.83 18.36 0.73
C GLU A 492 2.18 17.62 0.81
N GLN A 493 2.52 16.81 -0.18
CA GLN A 493 3.83 16.16 -0.28
C GLN A 493 4.89 17.02 -0.95
N PHE A 494 4.53 18.16 -1.55
CA PHE A 494 5.50 19.15 -2.00
C PHE A 494 6.11 19.94 -0.85
N TRP A 495 7.27 20.53 -1.12
CA TRP A 495 7.90 21.53 -0.26
C TRP A 495 7.62 22.93 -0.78
N LEU A 496 7.33 23.87 0.14
CA LEU A 496 7.32 25.33 -0.15
C LEU A 496 8.71 25.94 0.09
N ASP A 497 9.73 25.26 -0.42
CA ASP A 497 11.15 25.65 -0.29
C ASP A 497 11.85 25.39 -1.63
N LYS A 498 12.29 26.48 -2.28
CA LYS A 498 12.95 26.44 -3.58
C LYS A 498 14.29 25.68 -3.59
N THR A 499 14.88 25.45 -2.43
CA THR A 499 16.12 24.65 -2.30
C THR A 499 15.85 23.16 -2.43
N ARG A 500 14.59 22.69 -2.23
CA ARG A 500 14.22 21.28 -2.31
C ARG A 500 13.99 20.83 -3.74
N ALA A 501 14.46 19.62 -4.07
CA ALA A 501 14.19 18.99 -5.36
C ALA A 501 12.69 18.79 -5.59
N ASN A 502 11.97 18.37 -4.53
CA ASN A 502 10.51 18.12 -4.53
C ASN A 502 9.69 19.39 -4.17
N GLN A 503 10.13 20.58 -4.59
CA GLN A 503 9.33 21.80 -4.45
C GLN A 503 8.14 21.78 -5.42
N ILE A 504 7.06 22.51 -5.07
CA ILE A 504 5.90 22.66 -5.97
C ILE A 504 6.26 23.50 -7.21
N ARG A 505 5.84 23.04 -8.39
CA ARG A 505 5.98 23.70 -9.70
C ARG A 505 4.72 23.47 -10.54
N PRO A 506 4.42 24.33 -11.54
CA PRO A 506 3.34 24.10 -12.50
C PRO A 506 3.42 22.69 -13.11
N HIS A 507 2.31 21.97 -13.11
CA HIS A 507 2.17 20.59 -13.62
C HIS A 507 3.18 19.57 -13.06
N ALA A 508 3.88 19.88 -11.96
CA ALA A 508 4.70 18.89 -11.27
C ALA A 508 3.83 17.89 -10.49
N ARG A 509 4.30 16.67 -10.40
CA ARG A 509 3.79 15.65 -9.48
C ARG A 509 4.61 15.68 -8.22
N PRO A 510 3.99 15.69 -7.02
CA PRO A 510 4.77 15.57 -5.80
C PRO A 510 5.51 14.22 -5.77
N ARG A 511 6.65 14.14 -5.10
CA ARG A 511 7.24 12.85 -4.76
C ARG A 511 6.24 12.06 -3.91
N TYR A 512 5.80 10.94 -4.40
CA TYR A 512 4.72 10.18 -3.78
C TYR A 512 5.22 8.95 -3.01
N THR A 513 4.44 8.56 -1.99
CA THR A 513 4.72 7.40 -1.14
C THR A 513 4.24 6.07 -1.74
N LEU A 514 3.50 6.09 -2.83
CA LEU A 514 2.83 4.92 -3.40
C LEU A 514 3.80 4.07 -4.23
N THR A 515 3.94 2.81 -3.89
CA THR A 515 4.95 1.97 -4.52
C THR A 515 4.58 0.49 -4.57
N PRO A 516 3.80 0.08 -5.57
CA PRO A 516 3.66 -1.35 -5.87
C PRO A 516 5.02 -1.98 -6.21
N GLY A 517 5.13 -3.29 -6.13
CA GLY A 517 6.39 -4.00 -6.36
C GLY A 517 6.20 -5.36 -7.03
N MET A 518 7.16 -5.74 -7.88
CA MET A 518 7.19 -7.06 -8.50
C MET A 518 8.55 -7.71 -8.31
N VAL A 519 8.56 -9.01 -8.09
CA VAL A 519 9.75 -9.84 -7.84
C VAL A 519 9.87 -10.91 -8.90
N PHE A 520 11.07 -11.08 -9.44
CA PHE A 520 11.42 -12.06 -10.46
C PHE A 520 12.61 -12.90 -10.02
N GLN A 521 12.70 -14.11 -10.50
CA GLN A 521 13.87 -14.97 -10.36
C GLN A 521 14.24 -15.57 -11.72
N GLY A 522 15.47 -15.34 -12.18
CA GLY A 522 15.90 -15.82 -13.49
C GLY A 522 15.03 -15.31 -14.66
N GLY A 523 14.45 -14.11 -14.56
CA GLY A 523 13.55 -13.53 -15.55
C GLY A 523 12.10 -14.05 -15.49
N VAL A 524 11.77 -14.95 -14.54
CA VAL A 524 10.43 -15.48 -14.36
C VAL A 524 9.74 -14.71 -13.23
N PRO A 525 8.46 -14.28 -13.38
CA PRO A 525 7.73 -13.61 -12.32
C PRO A 525 7.49 -14.55 -11.14
N VAL A 526 7.77 -14.05 -9.93
CA VAL A 526 7.57 -14.78 -8.68
C VAL A 526 6.47 -14.16 -7.85
N MET A 527 6.44 -12.81 -7.71
CA MET A 527 5.53 -12.17 -6.77
C MET A 527 5.14 -10.77 -7.25
N ALA A 528 3.90 -10.36 -6.94
CA ALA A 528 3.47 -8.98 -6.87
C ALA A 528 3.16 -8.66 -5.40
N ILE A 529 3.70 -7.55 -4.87
CA ILE A 529 3.66 -7.23 -3.44
C ILE A 529 3.70 -5.74 -3.19
N GLY A 530 2.90 -5.28 -2.22
CA GLY A 530 2.95 -3.92 -1.72
C GLY A 530 2.27 -3.77 -0.36
N SER A 531 2.15 -2.54 0.07
CA SER A 531 1.56 -2.21 1.37
C SER A 531 0.99 -0.80 1.36
N PRO A 532 -0.14 -0.53 2.02
CA PRO A 532 -0.47 0.81 2.48
C PRO A 532 0.47 1.28 3.61
N GLY A 533 0.37 2.57 4.01
CA GLY A 533 1.04 3.08 5.21
C GLY A 533 1.94 4.30 5.01
N GLY A 534 1.73 5.11 3.98
CA GLY A 534 2.51 6.32 3.74
C GLY A 534 4.01 6.02 3.65
N ASP A 535 4.84 6.73 4.42
CA ASP A 535 6.30 6.51 4.48
C ASP A 535 6.70 5.11 4.95
N ASN A 536 5.79 4.37 5.61
CA ASN A 536 6.08 3.03 6.13
C ASN A 536 5.89 1.90 5.11
N GLN A 537 5.40 2.20 3.92
CA GLN A 537 5.16 1.21 2.87
C GLN A 537 6.43 0.40 2.58
N GLU A 538 7.56 1.08 2.34
CA GLU A 538 8.81 0.41 2.00
C GLU A 538 9.39 -0.40 3.16
N GLN A 539 9.25 0.06 4.40
CA GLN A 539 9.69 -0.70 5.58
C GLN A 539 8.87 -1.98 5.78
N THR A 540 7.57 -1.91 5.51
CA THR A 540 6.66 -3.06 5.58
C THR A 540 6.99 -4.08 4.49
N VAL A 541 7.12 -3.62 3.24
CA VAL A 541 7.41 -4.48 2.09
C VAL A 541 8.82 -5.08 2.20
N LEU A 542 9.81 -4.30 2.65
CA LEU A 542 11.18 -4.79 2.87
C LEU A 542 11.19 -5.98 3.83
N GLN A 543 10.62 -5.84 5.02
CA GLN A 543 10.62 -6.93 6.01
C GLN A 543 9.81 -8.14 5.55
N ALA A 544 8.72 -7.93 4.80
CA ALA A 544 7.96 -9.02 4.16
C ALA A 544 8.79 -9.74 3.08
N LEU A 545 9.52 -8.99 2.24
CA LEU A 545 10.41 -9.57 1.22
C LEU A 545 11.58 -10.34 1.84
N LEU A 546 12.23 -9.78 2.86
CA LEU A 546 13.31 -10.48 3.58
C LEU A 546 12.81 -11.79 4.19
N SER A 547 11.59 -11.80 4.77
CA SER A 547 10.98 -13.03 5.28
C SER A 547 10.79 -14.08 4.18
N VAL A 548 10.48 -13.67 2.95
CA VAL A 548 10.29 -14.59 1.81
C VAL A 548 11.62 -14.98 1.16
N ILE A 549 12.54 -14.03 0.96
CA ILE A 549 13.78 -14.31 0.21
C ILE A 549 14.82 -15.02 1.09
N ASP A 550 15.04 -14.52 2.32
CA ASP A 550 16.09 -15.05 3.20
C ASP A 550 15.61 -16.19 4.12
N PHE A 551 14.28 -16.30 4.38
CA PHE A 551 13.73 -17.22 5.38
C PHE A 551 12.53 -18.06 4.90
N TRP A 552 12.32 -18.21 3.56
CA TRP A 552 11.14 -18.89 3.03
C TRP A 552 11.00 -20.33 3.50
N SER A 553 12.10 -21.06 3.66
CA SER A 553 12.10 -22.42 4.20
C SER A 553 11.43 -22.55 5.57
N ASP A 554 11.37 -21.48 6.35
CA ASP A 554 10.76 -21.46 7.68
C ASP A 554 9.23 -21.37 7.64
N TRP A 555 8.65 -20.90 6.52
CA TRP A 555 7.23 -20.58 6.37
C TRP A 555 6.52 -21.35 5.28
N TYR A 556 7.26 -21.98 4.36
CA TYR A 556 6.70 -22.68 3.21
C TYR A 556 5.70 -23.77 3.65
N PRO A 557 4.52 -23.87 3.02
CA PRO A 557 4.00 -23.07 1.90
C PRO A 557 3.08 -21.92 2.33
N ASN A 558 3.09 -21.49 3.59
CA ASN A 558 2.15 -20.49 4.10
C ASN A 558 2.72 -19.05 4.02
N LEU A 559 2.39 -18.31 2.95
CA LEU A 559 2.81 -16.92 2.76
C LEU A 559 2.28 -15.97 3.86
N HIS A 560 1.13 -16.29 4.51
CA HIS A 560 0.64 -15.52 5.66
C HIS A 560 1.61 -15.61 6.84
N ALA A 561 2.22 -16.77 7.09
CA ALA A 561 3.19 -16.96 8.17
C ALA A 561 4.39 -16.00 8.04
N ALA A 562 4.88 -15.77 6.80
CA ALA A 562 5.94 -14.82 6.54
C ALA A 562 5.51 -13.36 6.85
N PHE A 563 4.24 -13.01 6.58
CA PHE A 563 3.72 -11.65 6.76
C PHE A 563 3.27 -11.34 8.20
N GLU A 564 2.93 -12.35 8.98
CA GLU A 564 2.49 -12.20 10.38
C GLU A 564 3.64 -11.99 11.37
N ARG A 565 4.90 -12.09 10.91
CA ARG A 565 6.08 -11.93 11.78
C ARG A 565 6.13 -10.55 12.41
N PRO A 566 6.63 -10.45 13.67
CA PRO A 566 6.86 -9.16 14.32
C PRO A 566 7.79 -8.26 13.53
N ARG A 567 7.50 -6.97 13.48
CA ARG A 567 8.22 -5.97 12.71
C ARG A 567 8.69 -4.81 13.55
N VAL A 568 9.63 -4.06 12.98
CA VAL A 568 10.07 -2.76 13.46
C VAL A 568 9.78 -1.69 12.43
N GLN A 569 9.71 -0.42 12.88
CA GLN A 569 9.46 0.72 12.03
C GLN A 569 10.25 1.92 12.54
N THR A 570 11.17 2.45 11.74
CA THR A 570 11.88 3.69 12.09
C THR A 570 11.12 4.92 11.64
N GLY A 571 11.22 6.00 12.42
CA GLY A 571 10.77 7.35 12.04
C GLY A 571 11.94 8.26 11.60
N HIS A 572 13.15 7.71 11.38
CA HIS A 572 14.38 8.46 11.11
C HIS A 572 14.43 9.03 9.68
N PHE A 573 13.45 9.92 9.36
CA PHE A 573 13.31 10.62 8.09
C PHE A 573 12.43 11.87 8.27
N TYR A 574 12.39 12.75 7.26
CA TYR A 574 11.35 13.77 7.13
C TYR A 574 10.07 13.13 6.56
N GLY A 575 8.95 13.29 7.25
CA GLY A 575 7.65 12.80 6.78
C GLY A 575 7.31 13.36 5.38
N SER A 576 6.74 12.52 4.53
CA SER A 576 6.35 12.94 3.17
C SER A 576 5.21 13.96 3.15
N PHE A 577 4.40 13.99 4.20
CA PHE A 577 3.22 14.84 4.29
C PHE A 577 3.52 16.12 5.09
N TRP A 578 2.90 17.23 4.70
CA TRP A 578 2.97 18.47 5.46
C TRP A 578 2.64 18.26 6.95
N PRO A 579 3.34 18.86 7.90
CA PRO A 579 4.47 19.81 7.79
C PRO A 579 5.86 19.14 7.69
N HIS A 580 5.99 17.93 7.20
CA HIS A 580 7.24 17.17 7.04
C HIS A 580 7.98 16.92 8.36
N ALA A 581 7.23 16.58 9.42
CA ALA A 581 7.79 16.31 10.72
C ALA A 581 8.82 15.15 10.69
N ALA A 582 9.91 15.28 11.43
CA ALA A 582 10.95 14.26 11.51
C ALA A 582 10.89 13.50 12.84
N GLY A 583 11.00 12.18 12.77
CA GLY A 583 11.07 11.27 13.92
C GLY A 583 12.46 10.67 14.11
N PHE A 584 13.51 11.52 14.10
CA PHE A 584 14.88 11.04 14.14
C PHE A 584 15.17 10.13 15.33
N ASN A 585 15.89 9.03 15.04
CA ASN A 585 16.28 7.96 15.94
C ASN A 585 15.14 7.13 16.57
N GLN A 586 13.87 7.41 16.25
CA GLN A 586 12.74 6.65 16.77
C GLN A 586 12.60 5.30 16.09
N LEU A 587 12.31 4.29 16.91
CA LEU A 587 12.09 2.92 16.47
C LEU A 587 10.86 2.32 17.17
N GLY A 588 9.78 2.14 16.43
CA GLY A 588 8.64 1.36 16.88
C GLY A 588 8.95 -0.14 16.79
N VAL A 589 8.62 -0.90 17.83
CA VAL A 589 8.86 -2.34 17.91
C VAL A 589 7.57 -3.02 18.35
N GLU A 590 7.06 -4.00 17.59
CA GLU A 590 5.83 -4.70 17.94
C GLU A 590 5.97 -5.55 19.22
N ALA A 591 4.85 -5.73 19.94
CA ALA A 591 4.83 -6.39 21.25
C ALA A 591 5.36 -7.83 21.23
N ASP A 592 5.24 -8.53 20.11
CA ASP A 592 5.70 -9.91 19.99
C ASP A 592 7.23 -10.05 19.83
N VAL A 593 7.97 -8.95 19.69
CA VAL A 593 9.43 -8.95 19.77
C VAL A 593 9.84 -9.19 21.23
N PRO A 594 10.71 -10.19 21.52
CA PRO A 594 11.11 -10.55 22.88
C PRO A 594 11.73 -9.36 23.64
N ASP A 595 11.50 -9.29 24.96
CA ASP A 595 12.01 -8.22 25.81
C ASP A 595 13.55 -8.11 25.80
N ALA A 596 14.25 -9.22 25.69
CA ALA A 596 15.71 -9.23 25.56
C ALA A 596 16.16 -8.48 24.30
N VAL A 597 15.49 -8.70 23.14
CA VAL A 597 15.78 -8.01 21.89
C VAL A 597 15.41 -6.53 21.98
N TYR A 598 14.24 -6.21 22.55
CA TYR A 598 13.83 -4.83 22.80
C TYR A 598 14.85 -4.04 23.64
N ASN A 599 15.32 -4.64 24.75
CA ASN A 599 16.29 -4.01 25.63
C ASN A 599 17.65 -3.86 24.97
N GLU A 600 18.06 -4.83 24.15
CA GLU A 600 19.31 -4.75 23.39
C GLU A 600 19.27 -3.62 22.34
N LEU A 601 18.17 -3.47 21.60
CA LEU A 601 17.99 -2.36 20.65
C LEU A 601 18.07 -1.00 21.37
N LYS A 602 17.49 -0.89 22.57
CA LYS A 602 17.59 0.30 23.40
C LYS A 602 19.02 0.55 23.90
N ALA A 603 19.75 -0.49 24.29
CA ALA A 603 21.15 -0.41 24.72
C ALA A 603 22.05 0.05 23.58
N ARG A 604 21.79 -0.32 22.32
CA ARG A 604 22.47 0.19 21.13
C ARG A 604 22.19 1.66 20.84
N GLY A 605 21.24 2.29 21.53
CA GLY A 605 20.96 3.73 21.44
C GLY A 605 19.79 4.13 20.56
N HIS A 606 18.96 3.19 20.08
CA HIS A 606 17.68 3.52 19.45
C HIS A 606 16.70 4.10 20.49
N ASP A 607 15.90 5.10 20.12
CA ASP A 607 14.74 5.56 20.90
C ASP A 607 13.57 4.59 20.66
N VAL A 608 13.59 3.47 21.39
CA VAL A 608 12.67 2.35 21.16
C VAL A 608 11.34 2.58 21.85
N ARG A 609 10.25 2.37 21.10
CA ARG A 609 8.88 2.39 21.62
C ARG A 609 8.19 1.06 21.36
N ARG A 610 7.56 0.50 22.41
CA ARG A 610 6.77 -0.73 22.28
C ARG A 610 5.41 -0.40 21.66
N LEU A 611 5.10 -1.03 20.54
CA LEU A 611 3.78 -0.99 19.92
C LEU A 611 2.96 -2.20 20.37
N ARG A 612 1.64 -2.15 20.22
CA ARG A 612 0.80 -3.34 20.40
C ARG A 612 1.14 -4.43 19.36
N ARG A 613 0.66 -5.64 19.61
CA ARG A 613 0.71 -6.71 18.59
C ARG A 613 0.00 -6.24 17.34
N PHE A 614 0.62 -6.47 16.18
CA PHE A 614 0.14 -5.95 14.90
C PHE A 614 -0.12 -4.43 14.88
N GLY A 615 0.69 -3.68 15.64
CA GLY A 615 0.54 -2.23 15.81
C GLY A 615 1.15 -1.39 14.71
N MET A 616 1.90 -1.99 13.76
CA MET A 616 2.47 -1.28 12.60
C MET A 616 1.39 -0.76 11.66
N SER A 617 1.67 0.35 10.99
CA SER A 617 0.73 1.00 10.08
C SER A 617 0.56 0.27 8.73
N GLY A 618 1.53 -0.52 8.29
CA GLY A 618 1.52 -1.24 7.02
C GLY A 618 0.74 -2.56 7.08
N CYS A 619 0.25 -2.98 5.91
CA CYS A 619 -0.44 -4.25 5.70
C CYS A 619 0.09 -4.85 4.39
N ALA A 620 1.04 -5.77 4.46
CA ALA A 620 1.55 -6.44 3.27
C ALA A 620 0.44 -7.27 2.61
N THR A 621 0.20 -7.05 1.32
CA THR A 621 -0.65 -7.90 0.48
C THR A 621 0.16 -8.36 -0.71
N ALA A 622 0.04 -9.63 -1.07
CA ALA A 622 0.79 -10.19 -2.17
C ALA A 622 0.06 -11.34 -2.85
N VAL A 623 0.42 -11.55 -4.11
CA VAL A 623 0.22 -12.82 -4.83
C VAL A 623 1.58 -13.35 -5.27
N MET A 624 1.74 -14.67 -5.27
CA MET A 624 2.99 -15.32 -5.63
C MET A 624 2.71 -16.48 -6.58
N ILE A 625 3.59 -16.68 -7.54
CA ILE A 625 3.66 -17.89 -8.35
C ILE A 625 4.78 -18.73 -7.76
N ASP A 626 4.46 -19.87 -7.16
CA ASP A 626 5.46 -20.75 -6.59
C ASP A 626 6.32 -21.37 -7.70
N PRO A 627 7.65 -21.11 -7.73
CA PRO A 627 8.51 -21.63 -8.80
C PRO A 627 8.59 -23.17 -8.83
N ALA A 628 8.36 -23.82 -7.68
CA ALA A 628 8.48 -25.26 -7.56
C ALA A 628 7.26 -26.01 -8.11
N THR A 629 6.06 -25.47 -7.90
CA THR A 629 4.79 -26.15 -8.24
C THR A 629 3.98 -25.45 -9.33
N GLY A 630 4.26 -24.18 -9.60
CA GLY A 630 3.46 -23.31 -10.47
C GLY A 630 2.14 -22.86 -9.85
N ASN A 631 1.83 -23.23 -8.61
CA ASN A 631 0.63 -22.79 -7.92
C ASN A 631 0.69 -21.29 -7.60
N ARG A 632 -0.49 -20.67 -7.48
CA ARG A 632 -0.65 -19.26 -7.10
C ARG A 632 -0.96 -19.21 -5.61
N PHE A 633 -0.13 -18.49 -4.87
CA PHE A 633 -0.37 -18.18 -3.47
C PHE A 633 -0.88 -16.75 -3.37
N ALA A 634 -1.72 -16.50 -2.37
CA ALA A 634 -2.16 -15.15 -2.04
C ALA A 634 -2.08 -14.97 -0.53
N ALA A 635 -1.64 -13.79 -0.08
CA ALA A 635 -1.60 -13.49 1.35
C ALA A 635 -1.98 -12.04 1.64
N ALA A 636 -2.60 -11.85 2.78
CA ALA A 636 -3.02 -10.57 3.32
C ALA A 636 -2.68 -10.51 4.81
N ASP A 637 -1.88 -9.53 5.17
CA ASP A 637 -1.41 -9.26 6.53
C ASP A 637 -2.61 -8.97 7.47
N PRO A 638 -2.68 -9.56 8.68
CA PRO A 638 -3.79 -9.36 9.61
C PRO A 638 -3.81 -7.98 10.29
N ARG A 639 -2.79 -7.13 10.05
CA ARG A 639 -2.72 -5.79 10.68
C ARG A 639 -3.84 -4.86 10.26
N ARG A 640 -4.55 -5.17 9.15
CA ARG A 640 -5.70 -4.43 8.63
C ARG A 640 -6.77 -5.37 8.07
N ASP A 641 -7.83 -4.80 7.49
CA ASP A 641 -8.97 -5.51 6.87
C ASP A 641 -8.61 -6.19 5.52
N CYS A 642 -7.32 -6.33 5.22
CA CYS A 642 -6.83 -6.94 3.98
C CYS A 642 -7.30 -8.39 3.85
N TYR A 643 -7.60 -8.82 2.61
CA TYR A 643 -8.09 -10.16 2.35
C TYR A 643 -7.46 -10.77 1.10
N ALA A 644 -7.33 -12.11 1.10
CA ALA A 644 -6.72 -12.86 0.01
C ALA A 644 -7.59 -14.05 -0.40
N MET A 645 -7.62 -14.36 -1.69
CA MET A 645 -8.30 -15.51 -2.29
C MET A 645 -7.44 -16.11 -3.40
N ALA A 646 -7.51 -17.44 -3.58
CA ALA A 646 -6.91 -18.14 -4.71
C ALA A 646 -7.81 -19.31 -5.14
N TYR A 647 -7.67 -19.79 -6.39
CA TYR A 647 -8.48 -20.88 -6.97
C TYR A 647 -7.71 -21.69 -8.01
#